data_a8127c2e751774560aa32157224f1221
#
_entry.id   a8127c2e751774560aa32157224f1221
#
_cell.length_a   1.000
_cell.length_b   1.000
_cell.length_c   1.000
_cell.angle_alpha   90.00
_cell.angle_beta   90.00
_cell.angle_gamma   90.00
#
_symmetry.space_group_name_H-M   'P 1'
#
loop_
_entity.id
_entity.type
_entity.pdbx_description
1 polymer ?
#
loop_
_entity_poly.entity_id
_entity_poly.type
_entity_poly.pdbx_seq_one_letter_code
_entity_poly.pdbx_strand_id
1 'polypeptide(L)'
;MDDTSNPTSATTAYLTAGEVRVTRRAEPFDPSDLTDLTHLVQQRPGGVLSSGMEYPGRYSRWHLAYVDPPVQIAARGRLISATALNERGEVLLPVIAAAMRRAVLTRGATPGAPAVADGQAAASHDARHVELLIPESGELFTEERRSRRPTVFSALREIIAAFAGPDPHLGLYGAFGYDLAFQFEPVRLRLPRDGAARDLVLHLPDQIWVVDRKRETATRFSYDFETPGGSTVGRSRVPVIPRGPESESTSRPPVPFQPVVPADPEPGGYARVVEVAREYFARGDLFEVVPGHTFYAPCASPAAFFERLCARNPAPYEFFFNLGQDEYLVGASPEMYVRVTGDRVETCPIAGTIARGDDALGDAGQIRTLLNSVKEESELTMCTDVDRNDKSRICVPGSVRVIGRRQIEMYSRVIHTVDHVEGTLRPGFDALDAFLTHMWAVTVTGAPKNWAMQFIEDHESAPRRWYGGAVGMIGFDGGMNTGLTLRTAHITGGVAAVRAGATLLFDSDPAAEERETILKARALLETLAEGQQAGGGTAAAGASKPSDRERLRLSTRPGDGLTVLLVDHQDSFVHTLAGYFRELGADVSTLRAGFDHALLDEFAPDLVVLSPGPGCPADFDCDKLLTALDERGLPVFGVCLGLQAMVEHAGGSLGLLETPVHGKPGQIQVLGGELLAGLPAEFTAARYHSLHARPEQVTGGFEVTAVTGDGVVMAIEDPARGRWAVQFHPESILSTTGRAGHQVIGNVLRLCRDAPSRDRRSRERRPAAAG
;
A
#
# COMPACT_ATOMS: atom_id res chain seq x y z
N MET A 1 47.62 -18.59 26.46
CA MET A 1 47.96 -18.79 25.03
C MET A 1 46.86 -18.15 24.27
N ASP A 2 47.24 -16.98 23.78
CA ASP A 2 46.36 -16.08 23.04
C ASP A 2 45.98 -16.69 21.71
N ASP A 3 44.67 -16.78 21.44
CA ASP A 3 44.16 -16.89 20.07
C ASP A 3 43.14 -15.79 19.85
N THR A 4 43.65 -14.58 19.70
CA THR A 4 42.90 -13.43 19.17
C THR A 4 42.86 -13.59 17.66
N SER A 5 41.99 -14.49 17.15
CA SER A 5 41.68 -14.55 15.73
C SER A 5 40.87 -13.32 15.38
N ASN A 6 41.55 -12.35 14.79
CA ASN A 6 41.02 -11.19 14.11
C ASN A 6 39.91 -11.64 13.13
N PRO A 7 38.69 -11.09 13.13
CA PRO A 7 37.66 -11.48 12.19
C PRO A 7 38.13 -11.17 10.78
N THR A 8 38.48 -12.22 10.04
CA THR A 8 38.97 -12.13 8.65
C THR A 8 37.91 -11.52 7.75
N SER A 9 38.27 -10.51 6.96
CA SER A 9 37.41 -9.90 5.94
C SER A 9 36.94 -11.01 4.97
N ALA A 10 35.62 -11.22 4.92
CA ALA A 10 35.04 -12.23 4.04
C ALA A 10 34.75 -11.60 2.65
N THR A 11 35.35 -12.17 1.61
CA THR A 11 35.05 -11.79 0.21
C THR A 11 34.22 -12.85 -0.46
N THR A 12 33.11 -12.46 -1.09
CA THR A 12 32.25 -13.33 -1.89
C THR A 12 32.00 -12.69 -3.25
N ALA A 13 31.82 -13.51 -4.29
CA ALA A 13 31.49 -13.02 -5.61
C ALA A 13 30.40 -13.88 -6.24
N TYR A 14 29.53 -13.23 -7.04
CA TYR A 14 28.47 -13.88 -7.80
C TYR A 14 28.21 -13.13 -9.11
N LEU A 15 27.52 -13.79 -10.03
CA LEU A 15 27.06 -13.20 -11.29
C LEU A 15 25.55 -12.95 -11.16
N THR A 16 25.12 -11.73 -11.52
CA THR A 16 23.69 -11.38 -11.56
C THR A 16 23.03 -11.92 -12.83
N ALA A 17 21.68 -11.89 -12.86
CA ALA A 17 20.93 -12.28 -14.06
C ALA A 17 21.22 -11.36 -15.28
N GLY A 18 21.65 -10.11 -15.05
CA GLY A 18 22.08 -9.17 -16.10
C GLY A 18 23.57 -9.22 -16.42
N GLU A 19 24.25 -10.33 -16.11
CA GLU A 19 25.68 -10.56 -16.40
C GLU A 19 26.63 -9.56 -15.72
N VAL A 20 26.20 -8.92 -14.60
CA VAL A 20 27.06 -8.09 -13.77
C VAL A 20 27.72 -8.97 -12.73
N ARG A 21 29.05 -9.02 -12.73
CA ARG A 21 29.81 -9.71 -11.66
C ARG A 21 29.92 -8.79 -10.46
N VAL A 22 29.35 -9.21 -9.32
CA VAL A 22 29.40 -8.49 -8.07
C VAL A 22 30.42 -9.15 -7.14
N THR A 23 31.38 -8.37 -6.63
CA THR A 23 32.33 -8.81 -5.59
C THR A 23 32.01 -8.04 -4.32
N ARG A 24 31.54 -8.73 -3.28
CA ARG A 24 31.25 -8.18 -1.95
C ARG A 24 32.40 -8.44 -1.00
N ARG A 25 32.83 -7.42 -0.29
CA ARG A 25 33.71 -7.50 0.88
C ARG A 25 32.94 -7.11 2.12
N ALA A 26 33.12 -7.88 3.17
CA ALA A 26 32.53 -7.62 4.49
C ALA A 26 33.67 -7.37 5.50
N GLU A 27 33.64 -6.21 6.14
CA GLU A 27 34.65 -5.78 7.08
C GLU A 27 33.98 -5.24 8.35
N PRO A 28 34.48 -5.58 9.56
CA PRO A 28 33.97 -4.98 10.79
C PRO A 28 34.27 -3.48 10.84
N PHE A 29 33.43 -2.69 11.51
CA PHE A 29 33.64 -1.29 11.77
C PHE A 29 33.17 -0.91 13.19
N ASP A 30 33.59 0.25 13.68
CA ASP A 30 33.13 0.77 14.97
C ASP A 30 31.72 1.38 14.82
N PRO A 31 30.70 0.91 15.57
CA PRO A 31 29.35 1.49 15.51
C PRO A 31 29.28 3.00 15.75
N SER A 32 30.28 3.61 16.43
CA SER A 32 30.34 5.06 16.63
C SER A 32 30.50 5.85 15.31
N ASP A 33 31.05 5.22 14.27
CA ASP A 33 31.21 5.84 12.94
C ASP A 33 29.87 6.19 12.29
N LEU A 34 28.74 5.59 12.73
CA LEU A 34 27.40 5.91 12.22
C LEU A 34 27.00 7.37 12.46
N THR A 35 27.44 7.97 13.55
CA THR A 35 27.16 9.40 13.83
C THR A 35 27.82 10.27 12.78
N ASP A 36 29.10 10.01 12.48
CA ASP A 36 29.83 10.74 11.43
C ASP A 36 29.18 10.55 10.05
N LEU A 37 28.71 9.32 9.75
CA LEU A 37 27.98 9.04 8.52
C LEU A 37 26.66 9.82 8.44
N THR A 38 25.92 9.95 9.54
CA THR A 38 24.69 10.75 9.59
C THR A 38 24.97 12.22 9.23
N HIS A 39 26.05 12.79 9.76
CA HIS A 39 26.46 14.15 9.40
C HIS A 39 26.96 14.27 7.94
N LEU A 40 27.59 13.23 7.39
CA LEU A 40 27.96 13.19 5.98
C LEU A 40 26.74 13.13 5.05
N VAL A 41 25.68 12.39 5.41
CA VAL A 41 24.41 12.34 4.66
C VAL A 41 23.77 13.74 4.56
N GLN A 42 23.91 14.60 5.56
CA GLN A 42 23.41 15.98 5.45
C GLN A 42 24.10 16.75 4.30
N GLN A 43 25.35 16.45 4.01
CA GLN A 43 26.16 17.19 3.04
C GLN A 43 26.13 16.56 1.64
N ARG A 44 25.85 15.27 1.54
CA ARG A 44 26.00 14.47 0.32
C ARG A 44 24.84 13.48 0.18
N PRO A 45 24.41 13.14 -1.05
CA PRO A 45 23.39 12.12 -1.25
C PRO A 45 23.68 10.85 -0.47
N GLY A 46 22.65 10.32 0.20
CA GLY A 46 22.78 9.14 1.04
C GLY A 46 21.53 8.89 1.88
N GLY A 47 21.62 7.91 2.76
CA GLY A 47 20.53 7.58 3.65
C GLY A 47 20.97 6.87 4.91
N VAL A 48 20.21 7.10 5.97
CA VAL A 48 20.24 6.35 7.22
C VAL A 48 18.86 5.74 7.41
N LEU A 49 18.81 4.45 7.69
CA LEU A 49 17.62 3.70 8.03
C LEU A 49 17.88 3.01 9.36
N SER A 50 16.96 3.09 10.29
CA SER A 50 17.09 2.39 11.56
C SER A 50 15.74 1.91 12.10
N SER A 51 15.79 1.05 13.11
CA SER A 51 14.67 0.66 13.92
C SER A 51 15.04 0.86 15.39
N GLY A 52 14.40 1.81 16.04
CA GLY A 52 14.55 2.09 17.48
C GLY A 52 13.74 1.17 18.38
N MET A 53 12.81 0.39 17.81
CA MET A 53 11.88 -0.46 18.54
C MET A 53 12.10 -1.95 18.25
N GLU A 54 11.74 -2.78 19.21
CA GLU A 54 11.75 -4.23 19.10
C GLU A 54 10.40 -4.81 19.53
N TYR A 55 9.75 -5.50 18.58
CA TYR A 55 8.56 -6.29 18.83
C TYR A 55 8.76 -7.69 18.26
N PRO A 56 8.67 -8.75 19.06
CA PRO A 56 8.92 -10.12 18.60
C PRO A 56 8.06 -10.48 17.39
N GLY A 57 8.74 -10.98 16.35
CA GLY A 57 8.10 -11.39 15.09
C GLY A 57 7.76 -10.24 14.15
N ARG A 58 7.85 -8.97 14.58
CA ARG A 58 7.59 -7.81 13.73
C ARG A 58 8.82 -6.95 13.50
N TYR A 59 9.41 -6.41 14.54
CA TYR A 59 10.52 -5.47 14.44
C TYR A 59 11.71 -5.94 15.27
N SER A 60 12.92 -5.69 14.75
CA SER A 60 14.19 -5.87 15.45
C SER A 60 15.00 -4.59 15.33
N ARG A 61 15.84 -4.31 16.34
CA ARG A 61 16.72 -3.13 16.31
C ARG A 61 17.88 -3.34 15.38
N TRP A 62 18.00 -2.46 14.39
CA TRP A 62 19.10 -2.44 13.44
C TRP A 62 19.36 -1.01 12.98
N HIS A 63 20.56 -0.75 12.44
CA HIS A 63 20.90 0.49 11.76
C HIS A 63 21.59 0.18 10.45
N LEU A 64 21.29 0.95 9.43
CA LEU A 64 21.92 0.90 8.13
C LEU A 64 22.19 2.32 7.67
N ALA A 65 23.39 2.58 7.15
CA ALA A 65 23.74 3.86 6.53
C ALA A 65 24.51 3.65 5.23
N TYR A 66 24.36 4.59 4.31
CA TYR A 66 25.19 4.70 3.11
C TYR A 66 25.33 6.16 2.69
N VAL A 67 26.42 6.47 2.01
CA VAL A 67 26.77 7.80 1.52
C VAL A 67 27.41 7.66 0.14
N ASP A 68 27.29 8.70 -0.71
CA ASP A 68 27.84 8.75 -2.07
C ASP A 68 27.44 7.55 -2.96
N PRO A 69 26.15 7.23 -3.09
CA PRO A 69 25.74 6.13 -3.94
C PRO A 69 26.19 6.37 -5.39
N PRO A 70 26.68 5.35 -6.12
CA PRO A 70 27.06 5.49 -7.53
C PRO A 70 25.96 6.02 -8.42
N VAL A 71 24.70 5.58 -8.19
CA VAL A 71 23.57 5.89 -9.07
C VAL A 71 22.37 6.34 -8.25
N GLN A 72 21.69 7.37 -8.77
CA GLN A 72 20.35 7.79 -8.36
C GLN A 72 19.35 7.48 -9.48
N ILE A 73 18.24 6.87 -9.12
CA ILE A 73 17.07 6.67 -9.98
C ILE A 73 15.98 7.61 -9.48
N ALA A 74 15.39 8.40 -10.38
CA ALA A 74 14.30 9.31 -10.03
C ALA A 74 13.15 9.20 -11.04
N ALA A 75 11.92 9.55 -10.60
CA ALA A 75 10.79 9.63 -11.52
C ALA A 75 9.96 10.89 -11.26
N ARG A 76 9.32 11.38 -12.32
CA ARG A 76 8.33 12.47 -12.35
C ARG A 76 7.19 12.06 -13.26
N GLY A 77 6.02 11.81 -12.71
CA GLY A 77 4.94 11.18 -13.47
C GLY A 77 5.43 9.91 -14.14
N ARG A 78 5.37 9.85 -15.47
CA ARG A 78 5.79 8.68 -16.27
C ARG A 78 7.22 8.76 -16.82
N LEU A 79 7.94 9.83 -16.52
CA LEU A 79 9.36 9.98 -16.87
C LEU A 79 10.21 9.38 -15.76
N ILE A 80 11.04 8.39 -16.09
CA ILE A 80 12.04 7.81 -15.17
C ILE A 80 13.43 8.12 -15.68
N SER A 81 14.33 8.47 -14.77
CA SER A 81 15.72 8.79 -15.07
C SER A 81 16.69 8.02 -14.17
N ALA A 82 17.88 7.77 -14.66
CA ALA A 82 19.01 7.30 -13.87
C ALA A 82 20.22 8.20 -14.10
N THR A 83 20.87 8.61 -13.01
CA THR A 83 22.01 9.52 -13.01
C THR A 83 23.19 8.90 -12.29
N ALA A 84 24.35 8.87 -12.95
CA ALA A 84 25.63 8.52 -12.33
C ALA A 84 26.11 9.70 -11.47
N LEU A 85 26.23 9.47 -10.17
CA LEU A 85 26.66 10.50 -9.20
C LEU A 85 28.18 10.58 -9.06
N ASN A 86 28.89 9.52 -9.46
CA ASN A 86 30.35 9.44 -9.41
C ASN A 86 30.88 8.53 -10.55
N GLU A 87 32.20 8.34 -10.65
CA GLU A 87 32.85 7.53 -11.68
C GLU A 87 32.39 6.05 -11.67
N ARG A 88 32.00 5.53 -10.50
CA ARG A 88 31.51 4.15 -10.38
C ARG A 88 30.11 4.00 -11.00
N GLY A 89 29.29 5.04 -10.86
CA GLY A 89 27.99 5.13 -11.50
C GLY A 89 28.07 5.14 -13.03
N GLU A 90 29.10 5.74 -13.60
CA GLU A 90 29.33 5.72 -15.06
C GLU A 90 29.53 4.30 -15.62
N VAL A 91 30.11 3.40 -14.81
CA VAL A 91 30.27 1.98 -15.16
C VAL A 91 28.93 1.22 -15.13
N LEU A 92 28.05 1.59 -14.17
CA LEU A 92 26.75 0.92 -13.98
C LEU A 92 25.67 1.46 -14.91
N LEU A 93 25.74 2.72 -15.30
CA LEU A 93 24.69 3.41 -16.06
C LEU A 93 24.34 2.72 -17.39
N PRO A 94 25.27 2.16 -18.20
CA PRO A 94 24.94 1.43 -19.43
C PRO A 94 24.06 0.20 -19.17
N VAL A 95 24.31 -0.55 -18.09
CA VAL A 95 23.49 -1.72 -17.70
C VAL A 95 22.07 -1.27 -17.32
N ILE A 96 21.97 -0.20 -16.50
CA ILE A 96 20.70 0.38 -16.09
C ILE A 96 19.92 0.91 -17.30
N ALA A 97 20.60 1.64 -18.20
CA ALA A 97 19.99 2.14 -19.42
C ALA A 97 19.45 1.01 -20.33
N ALA A 98 20.19 -0.09 -20.46
CA ALA A 98 19.74 -1.26 -21.19
C ALA A 98 18.52 -1.92 -20.54
N ALA A 99 18.51 -2.02 -19.20
CA ALA A 99 17.37 -2.52 -18.43
C ALA A 99 16.14 -1.63 -18.63
N MET A 100 16.27 -0.31 -18.49
CA MET A 100 15.17 0.64 -18.70
C MET A 100 14.55 0.52 -20.11
N ARG A 101 15.39 0.41 -21.14
CA ARG A 101 14.90 0.22 -22.53
C ARG A 101 14.10 -1.07 -22.71
N ARG A 102 14.47 -2.18 -22.05
CA ARG A 102 13.72 -3.45 -22.12
C ARG A 102 12.26 -3.27 -21.64
N ALA A 103 12.01 -2.42 -20.67
CA ALA A 103 10.66 -2.15 -20.18
C ALA A 103 9.68 -1.63 -21.25
N VAL A 104 10.20 -1.05 -22.35
CA VAL A 104 9.38 -0.57 -23.49
C VAL A 104 9.39 -1.58 -24.64
N LEU A 105 10.51 -2.28 -24.89
CA LEU A 105 10.69 -3.18 -26.04
C LEU A 105 9.95 -4.51 -25.88
N THR A 106 9.85 -5.07 -24.70
CA THR A 106 9.22 -6.38 -24.44
C THR A 106 7.72 -6.43 -24.77
N ARG A 107 7.09 -5.32 -25.13
CA ARG A 107 5.65 -5.21 -25.45
C ARG A 107 5.31 -5.06 -26.93
N GLY A 108 6.30 -4.89 -27.81
CA GLY A 108 6.10 -4.86 -29.27
C GLY A 108 5.87 -6.22 -29.91
N ALA A 109 5.88 -7.32 -29.14
CA ALA A 109 5.84 -8.69 -29.67
C ALA A 109 4.43 -9.32 -29.66
N THR A 110 3.36 -8.56 -29.54
CA THR A 110 2.01 -9.08 -29.77
C THR A 110 1.80 -9.22 -31.31
N PRO A 111 1.49 -10.40 -31.87
CA PRO A 111 1.22 -10.55 -33.28
C PRO A 111 0.03 -9.70 -33.71
N GLY A 112 0.28 -8.63 -34.47
CA GLY A 112 -0.77 -7.74 -35.00
C GLY A 112 -0.80 -6.32 -34.47
N ALA A 113 -0.03 -5.98 -33.42
CA ALA A 113 0.12 -4.59 -32.98
C ALA A 113 1.12 -3.85 -33.93
N PRO A 114 0.84 -2.58 -34.30
CA PRO A 114 1.82 -1.81 -35.09
C PRO A 114 3.08 -1.63 -34.25
N ALA A 115 4.24 -1.98 -34.81
CA ALA A 115 5.53 -1.74 -34.20
C ALA A 115 5.64 -0.26 -33.83
N VAL A 116 5.86 0.05 -32.54
CA VAL A 116 6.21 1.40 -32.12
C VAL A 116 7.50 1.74 -32.85
N ALA A 117 7.42 2.73 -33.73
CA ALA A 117 8.55 3.14 -34.54
C ALA A 117 9.73 3.52 -33.61
N ASP A 118 10.94 3.11 -33.98
CA ASP A 118 12.22 3.32 -33.25
C ASP A 118 12.59 4.78 -32.93
N GLY A 119 11.65 5.72 -33.05
CA GLY A 119 11.88 7.15 -32.97
C GLY A 119 11.21 7.90 -31.81
N GLN A 120 10.45 7.25 -30.91
CA GLN A 120 9.72 7.96 -29.84
C GLN A 120 10.13 7.66 -28.40
N ALA A 121 11.10 6.79 -28.14
CA ALA A 121 11.79 6.77 -26.88
C ALA A 121 12.90 7.85 -26.96
N ALA A 122 12.57 9.10 -26.60
CA ALA A 122 13.56 10.15 -26.48
C ALA A 122 14.49 9.83 -25.30
N ALA A 123 15.53 9.02 -25.59
CA ALA A 123 16.64 8.82 -24.69
C ALA A 123 17.61 9.97 -24.90
N SER A 124 17.56 11.00 -24.09
CA SER A 124 18.68 11.95 -23.96
C SER A 124 19.85 11.17 -23.37
N HIS A 125 20.95 11.08 -24.10
CA HIS A 125 22.16 10.37 -23.68
C HIS A 125 23.27 11.38 -23.44
N ASP A 126 23.37 11.81 -22.18
CA ASP A 126 24.64 12.30 -21.63
C ASP A 126 25.39 11.08 -21.06
N ALA A 127 26.74 11.12 -21.01
CA ALA A 127 27.56 10.05 -20.45
C ALA A 127 27.22 9.71 -18.97
N ARG A 128 26.46 10.57 -18.28
CA ARG A 128 26.10 10.46 -16.87
C ARG A 128 24.61 10.44 -16.58
N HIS A 129 23.76 10.55 -17.60
CA HIS A 129 22.32 10.65 -17.40
C HIS A 129 21.55 9.94 -18.51
N VAL A 130 20.51 9.22 -18.11
CA VAL A 130 19.56 8.58 -19.05
C VAL A 130 18.15 8.84 -18.56
N GLU A 131 17.26 9.19 -19.49
CA GLU A 131 15.85 9.36 -19.26
C GLU A 131 15.03 8.48 -20.17
N LEU A 132 13.88 8.02 -19.68
CA LEU A 132 12.92 7.22 -20.44
C LEU A 132 11.50 7.61 -20.08
N LEU A 133 10.70 7.99 -21.06
CA LEU A 133 9.27 8.18 -20.89
C LEU A 133 8.54 6.86 -21.11
N ILE A 134 7.77 6.41 -20.13
CA ILE A 134 6.94 5.20 -20.24
C ILE A 134 5.58 5.59 -20.81
N PRO A 135 5.21 5.12 -22.00
CA PRO A 135 3.92 5.46 -22.60
C PRO A 135 2.76 4.85 -21.81
N GLU A 136 1.59 5.45 -21.90
CA GLU A 136 0.35 4.83 -21.44
C GLU A 136 -0.02 3.65 -22.33
N SER A 137 -0.63 2.63 -21.73
CA SER A 137 -1.17 1.49 -22.45
C SER A 137 -2.68 1.60 -22.52
N GLY A 138 -3.25 1.44 -23.72
CA GLY A 138 -4.67 1.26 -23.94
C GLY A 138 -5.16 -0.18 -23.70
N GLU A 139 -4.27 -1.11 -23.33
CA GLU A 139 -4.62 -2.50 -23.06
C GLU A 139 -5.50 -2.61 -21.81
N LEU A 140 -6.49 -3.50 -21.87
CA LEU A 140 -7.30 -3.90 -20.73
C LEU A 140 -6.51 -4.90 -19.89
N PHE A 141 -6.36 -4.59 -18.60
CA PHE A 141 -5.79 -5.50 -17.62
C PHE A 141 -6.86 -5.96 -16.66
N THR A 142 -6.88 -7.25 -16.32
CA THR A 142 -7.64 -7.71 -15.15
C THR A 142 -7.03 -7.07 -13.89
N GLU A 143 -7.83 -6.89 -12.86
CA GLU A 143 -7.37 -6.24 -11.63
C GLU A 143 -6.22 -7.01 -10.96
N GLU A 144 -6.14 -8.33 -11.11
CA GLU A 144 -5.02 -9.15 -10.64
C GLU A 144 -3.69 -8.80 -11.34
N ARG A 145 -3.74 -8.38 -12.61
CA ARG A 145 -2.57 -8.02 -13.41
C ARG A 145 -2.31 -6.52 -13.47
N ARG A 146 -3.07 -5.73 -12.75
CA ARG A 146 -2.97 -4.26 -12.77
C ARG A 146 -1.59 -3.75 -12.36
N SER A 147 -0.91 -4.39 -11.42
CA SER A 147 0.48 -4.10 -11.05
C SER A 147 1.50 -4.26 -12.19
N ARG A 148 1.08 -4.91 -13.29
CA ARG A 148 1.89 -5.12 -14.50
C ARG A 148 1.61 -4.09 -15.62
N ARG A 149 0.71 -3.13 -15.41
CA ARG A 149 0.50 -2.03 -16.36
C ARG A 149 1.82 -1.27 -16.60
N PRO A 150 2.05 -0.76 -17.82
CA PRO A 150 3.22 0.07 -18.10
C PRO A 150 3.23 1.33 -17.26
N THR A 151 4.22 1.46 -16.39
CA THR A 151 4.48 2.59 -15.51
C THR A 151 5.98 2.68 -15.26
N VAL A 152 6.44 3.67 -14.51
CA VAL A 152 7.85 3.76 -14.09
C VAL A 152 8.33 2.49 -13.36
N PHE A 153 7.42 1.75 -12.74
CA PHE A 153 7.73 0.47 -12.08
C PHE A 153 8.08 -0.65 -13.07
N SER A 154 7.66 -0.56 -14.33
CA SER A 154 8.12 -1.49 -15.36
C SER A 154 9.62 -1.37 -15.61
N ALA A 155 10.15 -0.14 -15.69
CA ALA A 155 11.58 0.09 -15.79
C ALA A 155 12.33 -0.30 -14.52
N LEU A 156 11.75 0.00 -13.35
CA LEU A 156 12.34 -0.38 -12.07
C LEU A 156 12.45 -1.90 -11.91
N ARG A 157 11.44 -2.66 -12.37
CA ARG A 157 11.44 -4.13 -12.39
C ARG A 157 12.57 -4.70 -13.25
N GLU A 158 12.80 -4.13 -14.43
CA GLU A 158 13.91 -4.52 -15.29
C GLU A 158 15.29 -4.21 -14.69
N ILE A 159 15.41 -3.08 -13.98
CA ILE A 159 16.65 -2.73 -13.25
C ILE A 159 16.89 -3.75 -12.13
N ILE A 160 15.89 -4.04 -11.30
CA ILE A 160 16.00 -5.05 -10.23
C ILE A 160 16.39 -6.41 -10.81
N ALA A 161 15.75 -6.83 -11.91
CA ALA A 161 16.06 -8.09 -12.59
C ALA A 161 17.50 -8.12 -13.10
N ALA A 162 18.05 -7.01 -13.63
CA ALA A 162 19.41 -6.96 -14.11
C ALA A 162 20.46 -7.14 -13.00
N PHE A 163 20.16 -6.70 -11.78
CA PHE A 163 21.04 -6.83 -10.62
C PHE A 163 20.66 -7.98 -9.70
N ALA A 164 19.66 -8.80 -10.04
CA ALA A 164 19.17 -9.89 -9.19
C ALA A 164 20.30 -10.84 -8.75
N GLY A 165 20.39 -11.08 -7.45
CA GLY A 165 21.43 -11.89 -6.82
C GLY A 165 21.09 -12.24 -5.37
N PRO A 166 21.92 -13.04 -4.68
CA PRO A 166 21.61 -13.59 -3.37
C PRO A 166 21.91 -12.66 -2.18
N ASP A 167 22.36 -11.43 -2.42
CA ASP A 167 22.80 -10.52 -1.34
C ASP A 167 21.62 -9.75 -0.74
N PRO A 168 21.32 -9.90 0.57
CA PRO A 168 20.17 -9.27 1.21
C PRO A 168 20.37 -7.77 1.50
N HIS A 169 21.56 -7.22 1.31
CA HIS A 169 21.85 -5.80 1.57
C HIS A 169 22.01 -5.00 0.28
N LEU A 170 22.35 -5.63 -0.85
CA LEU A 170 22.45 -4.92 -2.12
C LEU A 170 21.06 -4.71 -2.71
N GLY A 171 20.72 -3.44 -3.02
CA GLY A 171 19.40 -3.08 -3.50
C GLY A 171 19.27 -1.60 -3.78
N LEU A 172 18.05 -1.16 -3.94
CA LEU A 172 17.65 0.24 -4.11
C LEU A 172 17.06 0.78 -2.82
N TYR A 173 17.54 1.94 -2.38
CA TYR A 173 17.18 2.58 -1.10
C TYR A 173 16.66 3.98 -1.33
N GLY A 174 15.53 4.36 -0.73
CA GLY A 174 15.02 5.71 -0.87
C GLY A 174 13.54 5.86 -0.57
N ALA A 175 12.87 6.72 -1.36
CA ALA A 175 11.52 7.18 -1.10
C ALA A 175 10.62 7.09 -2.33
N PHE A 176 9.35 6.79 -2.07
CA PHE A 176 8.24 6.69 -3.02
C PHE A 176 7.17 7.71 -2.65
N GLY A 177 6.84 8.61 -3.56
CA GLY A 177 5.86 9.66 -3.35
C GLY A 177 4.42 9.21 -3.61
N TYR A 178 3.48 9.95 -3.01
CA TYR A 178 2.05 9.64 -3.07
C TYR A 178 1.49 9.63 -4.50
N ASP A 179 1.93 10.56 -5.35
CA ASP A 179 1.40 10.72 -6.70
C ASP A 179 1.72 9.55 -7.66
N LEU A 180 2.61 8.61 -7.26
CA LEU A 180 2.85 7.37 -8.00
C LEU A 180 1.58 6.52 -8.17
N ALA A 181 0.63 6.61 -7.23
CA ALA A 181 -0.65 5.91 -7.32
C ALA A 181 -1.48 6.34 -8.54
N PHE A 182 -1.35 7.59 -8.98
CA PHE A 182 -2.12 8.14 -10.10
C PHE A 182 -1.69 7.59 -11.47
N GLN A 183 -0.62 6.80 -11.54
CA GLN A 183 -0.28 6.01 -12.72
C GLN A 183 -1.18 4.77 -12.88
N PHE A 184 -1.89 4.38 -11.83
CA PHE A 184 -2.77 3.22 -11.77
C PHE A 184 -4.23 3.63 -11.55
N GLU A 185 -4.48 4.68 -10.74
CA GLU A 185 -5.80 5.11 -10.32
C GLU A 185 -6.25 6.36 -11.08
N PRO A 186 -7.47 6.36 -11.63
CA PRO A 186 -8.00 7.49 -12.41
C PRO A 186 -8.53 8.61 -11.50
N VAL A 187 -7.64 9.31 -10.81
CA VAL A 187 -7.99 10.48 -9.97
C VAL A 187 -7.91 11.76 -10.83
N ARG A 188 -8.93 12.59 -10.75
CA ARG A 188 -8.95 13.92 -11.40
C ARG A 188 -8.12 14.88 -10.56
N LEU A 189 -6.94 15.27 -11.06
CA LEU A 189 -6.02 16.13 -10.35
C LEU A 189 -6.49 17.60 -10.40
N ARG A 190 -6.69 18.22 -9.24
CA ARG A 190 -7.07 19.62 -9.06
C ARG A 190 -5.90 20.46 -8.54
N LEU A 191 -5.12 19.90 -7.62
CA LEU A 191 -4.03 20.64 -6.98
C LEU A 191 -2.88 20.85 -7.97
N PRO A 192 -2.27 22.05 -8.04
CA PRO A 192 -1.13 22.30 -8.92
C PRO A 192 0.09 21.48 -8.46
N ARG A 193 0.75 20.81 -9.41
CA ARG A 193 2.02 20.08 -9.19
C ARG A 193 3.16 20.91 -9.72
N ASP A 194 4.21 21.03 -8.92
CA ASP A 194 5.48 21.58 -9.39
C ASP A 194 6.11 20.59 -10.38
N GLY A 195 6.35 21.03 -11.62
CA GLY A 195 6.98 20.18 -12.64
C GLY A 195 8.42 19.74 -12.33
N ALA A 196 9.09 20.38 -11.36
CA ALA A 196 10.39 19.95 -10.84
C ALA A 196 10.26 18.87 -9.74
N ALA A 197 9.06 18.67 -9.17
CA ALA A 197 8.82 17.73 -8.11
C ALA A 197 9.07 16.28 -8.55
N ARG A 198 9.80 15.54 -7.73
CA ARG A 198 10.06 14.10 -7.94
C ARG A 198 9.05 13.28 -7.18
N ASP A 199 8.58 12.19 -7.82
CA ASP A 199 7.64 11.24 -7.24
C ASP A 199 8.35 9.99 -6.71
N LEU A 200 9.60 9.78 -7.13
CA LEU A 200 10.44 8.66 -6.71
C LEU A 200 11.89 9.10 -6.72
N VAL A 201 12.62 8.76 -5.66
CA VAL A 201 14.10 8.87 -5.61
C VAL A 201 14.65 7.64 -4.91
N LEU A 202 15.44 6.85 -5.64
CA LEU A 202 16.10 5.65 -5.16
C LEU A 202 17.59 5.74 -5.44
N HIS A 203 18.40 5.33 -4.48
CA HIS A 203 19.84 5.21 -4.58
C HIS A 203 20.26 3.75 -4.72
N LEU A 204 21.25 3.47 -5.55
CA LEU A 204 21.95 2.20 -5.59
C LEU A 204 23.29 2.39 -4.88
N PRO A 205 23.43 2.06 -3.58
CA PRO A 205 24.69 2.18 -2.86
C PRO A 205 25.64 1.03 -3.19
N ASP A 206 26.94 1.31 -3.19
CA ASP A 206 28.01 0.32 -3.34
C ASP A 206 28.87 0.20 -2.07
N GLN A 207 28.47 0.90 -1.02
CA GLN A 207 29.02 0.77 0.31
C GLN A 207 27.90 0.98 1.34
N ILE A 208 27.73 0.02 2.24
CA ILE A 208 26.63 -0.02 3.21
C ILE A 208 27.19 -0.41 4.57
N TRP A 209 26.88 0.38 5.60
CA TRP A 209 27.22 0.10 7.00
C TRP A 209 25.98 -0.47 7.69
N VAL A 210 26.10 -1.64 8.29
CA VAL A 210 24.99 -2.33 8.96
C VAL A 210 25.36 -2.67 10.39
N VAL A 211 24.57 -2.22 11.36
CA VAL A 211 24.62 -2.66 12.76
C VAL A 211 23.41 -3.50 13.06
N ASP A 212 23.62 -4.79 13.32
CA ASP A 212 22.61 -5.72 13.81
C ASP A 212 22.72 -5.81 15.33
N ARG A 213 21.83 -5.12 16.04
CA ARG A 213 21.84 -5.10 17.52
C ARG A 213 21.42 -6.43 18.14
N LYS A 214 20.70 -7.27 17.40
CA LYS A 214 20.30 -8.60 17.87
C LYS A 214 21.48 -9.58 17.87
N ARG A 215 22.37 -9.45 16.85
CA ARG A 215 23.56 -10.28 16.70
C ARG A 215 24.81 -9.62 17.27
N GLU A 216 24.71 -8.37 17.74
CA GLU A 216 25.81 -7.55 18.23
C GLU A 216 26.96 -7.44 17.20
N THR A 217 26.61 -7.29 15.92
CA THR A 217 27.58 -7.16 14.83
C THR A 217 27.48 -5.81 14.16
N ALA A 218 28.63 -5.25 13.77
CA ALA A 218 28.76 -4.05 12.95
C ALA A 218 29.63 -4.37 11.74
N THR A 219 29.05 -4.35 10.55
CA THR A 219 29.69 -4.81 9.33
C THR A 219 29.51 -3.79 8.22
N ARG A 220 30.64 -3.35 7.62
CA ARG A 220 30.65 -2.58 6.39
C ARG A 220 30.71 -3.53 5.21
N PHE A 221 29.72 -3.46 4.34
CA PHE A 221 29.69 -4.15 3.06
C PHE A 221 30.14 -3.20 1.96
N SER A 222 31.14 -3.61 1.17
CA SER A 222 31.61 -2.87 0.00
C SER A 222 31.50 -3.74 -1.24
N TYR A 223 30.95 -3.18 -2.32
CA TYR A 223 30.67 -3.89 -3.56
C TYR A 223 31.50 -3.33 -4.70
N ASP A 224 32.16 -4.20 -5.45
CA ASP A 224 32.74 -3.88 -6.74
C ASP A 224 31.94 -4.61 -7.84
N PHE A 225 31.76 -3.92 -8.97
CA PHE A 225 30.97 -4.39 -10.10
C PHE A 225 31.86 -4.49 -11.33
N GLU A 226 31.76 -5.63 -12.02
CA GLU A 226 32.33 -5.81 -13.36
C GLU A 226 31.17 -5.96 -14.35
N THR A 227 31.15 -5.13 -15.36
CA THR A 227 30.13 -5.09 -16.43
C THR A 227 30.81 -5.29 -17.77
N PRO A 228 30.09 -5.61 -18.85
CA PRO A 228 30.68 -5.62 -20.20
C PRO A 228 31.36 -4.30 -20.60
N GLY A 229 30.95 -3.18 -19.98
CA GLY A 229 31.49 -1.84 -20.25
C GLY A 229 32.66 -1.42 -19.36
N GLY A 230 33.06 -2.23 -18.36
CA GLY A 230 34.17 -1.91 -17.47
C GLY A 230 34.00 -2.39 -16.03
N SER A 231 34.91 -1.93 -15.16
CA SER A 231 34.94 -2.28 -13.73
C SER A 231 34.88 -1.05 -12.87
N THR A 232 34.24 -1.15 -11.69
CA THR A 232 34.23 -0.11 -10.65
C THR A 232 35.49 -0.15 -9.79
N VAL A 233 36.31 -1.18 -9.90
CA VAL A 233 37.59 -1.29 -9.16
C VAL A 233 38.50 -0.13 -9.53
N GLY A 234 39.02 0.57 -8.52
CA GLY A 234 39.88 1.73 -8.70
C GLY A 234 39.17 3.03 -9.11
N ARG A 235 37.85 3.01 -9.32
CA ARG A 235 37.07 4.22 -9.62
C ARG A 235 36.73 5.00 -8.34
N SER A 236 36.69 6.32 -8.47
CA SER A 236 36.37 7.23 -7.36
C SER A 236 34.91 7.12 -6.94
N ARG A 237 34.64 7.15 -5.61
CA ARG A 237 33.32 7.34 -4.99
C ARG A 237 32.99 8.81 -4.74
N VAL A 238 33.93 9.70 -4.94
CA VAL A 238 33.70 11.14 -4.69
C VAL A 238 32.64 11.64 -5.68
N PRO A 239 31.56 12.27 -5.20
CA PRO A 239 30.53 12.82 -6.08
C PRO A 239 31.12 13.83 -7.05
N VAL A 240 30.71 13.73 -8.30
CA VAL A 240 31.00 14.79 -9.27
C VAL A 240 29.87 15.81 -9.14
N ILE A 241 30.14 16.86 -8.41
CA ILE A 241 29.23 18.01 -8.30
C ILE A 241 29.17 18.66 -9.68
N PRO A 242 28.01 18.77 -10.34
CA PRO A 242 27.88 19.59 -11.54
C PRO A 242 28.30 21.01 -11.16
N ARG A 243 29.34 21.55 -11.78
CA ARG A 243 29.64 22.96 -11.65
C ARG A 243 28.46 23.72 -12.24
N GLY A 244 27.64 24.31 -11.37
CA GLY A 244 26.68 25.33 -11.81
C GLY A 244 27.44 26.43 -12.56
N PRO A 245 26.78 27.23 -13.43
CA PRO A 245 27.42 28.33 -14.10
C PRO A 245 28.16 29.17 -13.07
N GLU A 246 29.43 29.43 -13.30
CA GLU A 246 30.31 30.16 -12.40
C GLU A 246 29.66 31.50 -12.03
N SER A 247 29.03 31.57 -10.86
CA SER A 247 28.66 32.85 -10.29
C SER A 247 29.99 33.54 -9.91
N GLU A 248 30.30 34.61 -10.65
CA GLU A 248 31.40 35.46 -10.32
C GLU A 248 31.38 35.78 -8.82
N SER A 249 32.46 35.41 -8.15
CA SER A 249 32.72 35.64 -6.73
C SER A 249 32.74 37.12 -6.44
N THR A 250 31.57 37.71 -6.19
CA THR A 250 31.54 38.98 -5.45
C THR A 250 31.63 38.63 -3.97
N SER A 251 32.76 39.05 -3.38
CA SER A 251 33.11 38.89 -1.97
C SER A 251 32.18 39.74 -1.08
N ARG A 252 30.93 39.30 -0.92
CA ARG A 252 30.02 39.80 0.10
C ARG A 252 29.92 38.71 1.19
N PRO A 253 30.08 39.07 2.48
CA PRO A 253 29.89 38.09 3.56
C PRO A 253 28.47 37.52 3.41
N PRO A 254 28.27 36.19 3.56
CA PRO A 254 26.97 35.58 3.44
C PRO A 254 26.03 36.22 4.46
N VAL A 255 25.02 36.94 3.97
CA VAL A 255 23.88 37.34 4.79
C VAL A 255 23.27 36.02 5.30
N PRO A 256 23.01 35.85 6.61
CA PRO A 256 22.36 34.65 7.11
C PRO A 256 21.04 34.46 6.35
N PHE A 257 20.96 33.40 5.55
CA PHE A 257 19.75 33.04 4.84
C PHE A 257 18.69 32.67 5.92
N GLN A 258 17.69 33.55 6.08
CA GLN A 258 16.55 33.22 6.90
C GLN A 258 15.48 32.64 5.97
N PRO A 259 15.14 31.34 6.10
CA PRO A 259 14.10 30.75 5.27
C PRO A 259 12.76 31.42 5.53
N VAL A 260 12.02 31.70 4.45
CA VAL A 260 10.64 32.18 4.57
C VAL A 260 9.77 30.98 4.91
N VAL A 261 9.33 30.89 6.16
CA VAL A 261 8.46 29.83 6.66
C VAL A 261 7.01 30.17 6.28
N PRO A 262 6.30 29.28 5.55
CA PRO A 262 4.87 29.48 5.28
C PRO A 262 4.05 29.55 6.58
N ALA A 263 2.88 30.16 6.52
CA ALA A 263 1.96 30.19 7.65
C ALA A 263 1.39 28.80 7.92
N ASP A 264 1.16 28.50 9.20
CA ASP A 264 0.44 27.30 9.61
C ASP A 264 -1.02 27.31 9.11
N PRO A 265 -1.69 26.14 9.06
CA PRO A 265 -3.09 26.04 8.67
C PRO A 265 -3.99 26.94 9.53
N GLU A 266 -5.02 27.51 8.91
CA GLU A 266 -6.01 28.32 9.61
C GLU A 266 -6.78 27.46 10.62
N PRO A 267 -6.91 27.90 11.90
CA PRO A 267 -7.73 27.22 12.89
C PRO A 267 -9.18 27.03 12.40
N GLY A 268 -9.74 25.83 12.62
CA GLY A 268 -11.06 25.44 12.12
C GLY A 268 -11.08 25.05 10.64
N GLY A 269 -9.97 25.17 9.93
CA GLY A 269 -9.85 24.75 8.53
C GLY A 269 -10.06 23.25 8.36
N TYR A 270 -9.39 22.47 9.21
CA TYR A 270 -9.53 21.01 9.19
C TYR A 270 -10.93 20.56 9.65
N ALA A 271 -11.48 21.19 10.68
CA ALA A 271 -12.83 20.91 11.15
C ALA A 271 -13.89 21.05 10.03
N ARG A 272 -13.77 22.05 9.14
CA ARG A 272 -14.64 22.18 7.97
C ARG A 272 -14.52 21.00 7.00
N VAL A 273 -13.33 20.46 6.78
CA VAL A 273 -13.12 19.27 5.94
C VAL A 273 -13.79 18.03 6.57
N VAL A 274 -13.77 17.91 7.89
CA VAL A 274 -14.48 16.84 8.61
C VAL A 274 -16.00 16.92 8.38
N GLU A 275 -16.58 18.12 8.44
CA GLU A 275 -18.02 18.32 8.18
C GLU A 275 -18.38 17.90 6.76
N VAL A 276 -17.56 18.26 5.76
CA VAL A 276 -17.77 17.83 4.36
C VAL A 276 -17.65 16.30 4.25
N ALA A 277 -16.66 15.69 4.87
CA ALA A 277 -16.49 14.23 4.84
C ALA A 277 -17.73 13.50 5.39
N ARG A 278 -18.38 14.03 6.43
CA ARG A 278 -19.60 13.43 7.00
C ARG A 278 -20.75 13.36 6.00
N GLU A 279 -20.85 14.32 5.05
CA GLU A 279 -21.83 14.25 3.98
C GLU A 279 -21.56 13.09 3.02
N TYR A 280 -20.29 12.82 2.69
CA TYR A 280 -19.88 11.67 1.87
C TYR A 280 -20.16 10.35 2.57
N PHE A 281 -19.88 10.25 3.87
CA PHE A 281 -20.22 9.07 4.66
C PHE A 281 -21.73 8.82 4.71
N ALA A 282 -22.54 9.88 4.89
CA ALA A 282 -23.99 9.77 4.92
C ALA A 282 -24.56 9.20 3.62
N ARG A 283 -24.01 9.59 2.46
CA ARG A 283 -24.43 9.08 1.16
C ARG A 283 -23.91 7.68 0.84
N GLY A 284 -22.87 7.21 1.54
CA GLY A 284 -22.19 5.95 1.26
C GLY A 284 -21.10 6.04 0.20
N ASP A 285 -20.65 7.25 -0.13
CA ASP A 285 -19.54 7.49 -1.05
C ASP A 285 -18.21 7.08 -0.43
N LEU A 286 -18.08 7.23 0.89
CA LEU A 286 -16.89 6.89 1.67
C LEU A 286 -17.28 6.11 2.93
N PHE A 287 -16.39 5.23 3.41
CA PHE A 287 -16.48 4.54 4.70
C PHE A 287 -15.56 5.19 5.72
N GLU A 288 -14.38 5.59 5.27
CA GLU A 288 -13.39 6.38 6.00
C GLU A 288 -12.55 7.21 5.03
N VAL A 289 -11.97 8.31 5.50
CA VAL A 289 -11.00 9.11 4.75
C VAL A 289 -10.01 9.80 5.68
N VAL A 290 -8.76 9.95 5.22
CA VAL A 290 -7.68 10.54 6.01
C VAL A 290 -7.11 11.78 5.32
N PRO A 291 -7.82 12.92 5.34
CA PRO A 291 -7.25 14.17 4.86
C PRO A 291 -6.14 14.65 5.78
N GLY A 292 -5.23 15.46 5.25
CA GLY A 292 -4.12 16.02 6.00
C GLY A 292 -3.93 17.50 5.74
N HIS A 293 -3.28 18.17 6.69
CA HIS A 293 -2.78 19.53 6.50
C HIS A 293 -1.33 19.64 6.97
N THR A 294 -0.63 20.71 6.57
CA THR A 294 0.81 20.81 6.71
C THR A 294 1.18 21.96 7.65
N PHE A 295 2.02 21.67 8.63
CA PHE A 295 2.65 22.63 9.53
C PHE A 295 4.09 22.87 9.09
N TYR A 296 4.62 24.05 9.38
CA TYR A 296 5.95 24.45 8.93
C TYR A 296 6.82 24.92 10.07
N ALA A 297 8.11 24.57 10.02
CA ALA A 297 9.10 25.04 10.99
C ALA A 297 10.47 25.21 10.32
N PRO A 298 11.32 26.13 10.79
CA PRO A 298 12.70 26.20 10.29
C PRO A 298 13.51 24.97 10.74
N CYS A 299 14.37 24.46 9.86
CA CYS A 299 15.27 23.36 10.11
C CYS A 299 16.66 23.65 9.58
N ALA A 300 17.56 24.09 10.43
CA ALA A 300 18.94 24.43 10.06
C ALA A 300 19.84 23.20 9.88
N SER A 301 19.56 22.08 10.55
CA SER A 301 20.34 20.84 10.47
C SER A 301 19.42 19.62 10.50
N PRO A 302 19.14 19.04 9.33
CA PRO A 302 18.40 17.80 9.21
C PRO A 302 19.01 16.63 9.99
N ALA A 303 20.35 16.51 10.03
CA ALA A 303 21.03 15.44 10.78
C ALA A 303 20.80 15.58 12.29
N ALA A 304 21.03 16.75 12.85
CA ALA A 304 20.80 16.99 14.27
C ALA A 304 19.31 16.86 14.65
N PHE A 305 18.39 17.20 13.74
CA PHE A 305 16.98 16.94 13.93
C PHE A 305 16.69 15.44 13.97
N PHE A 306 17.25 14.65 13.04
CA PHE A 306 17.11 13.19 13.03
C PHE A 306 17.57 12.55 14.34
N GLU A 307 18.77 12.90 14.82
CA GLU A 307 19.32 12.36 16.08
C GLU A 307 18.41 12.65 17.28
N ARG A 308 17.93 13.88 17.40
CA ARG A 308 16.97 14.25 18.47
C ARG A 308 15.64 13.52 18.32
N LEU A 309 15.14 13.37 17.08
CA LEU A 309 13.89 12.69 16.80
C LEU A 309 13.94 11.21 17.22
N CYS A 310 14.99 10.48 16.84
CA CYS A 310 15.18 9.09 17.23
C CYS A 310 15.34 8.90 18.74
N ALA A 311 16.07 9.80 19.40
CA ALA A 311 16.26 9.77 20.85
C ALA A 311 14.93 10.01 21.61
N ARG A 312 14.08 10.90 21.10
CA ARG A 312 12.83 11.33 21.74
C ARG A 312 11.63 10.46 21.40
N ASN A 313 11.59 10.00 20.17
CA ASN A 313 10.44 9.27 19.60
C ASN A 313 10.91 8.04 18.81
N PRO A 314 11.51 7.04 19.48
CA PRO A 314 11.94 5.83 18.79
C PRO A 314 10.77 5.17 18.06
N ALA A 315 11.02 4.64 16.86
CA ALA A 315 10.02 4.06 15.99
C ALA A 315 10.58 2.82 15.24
N PRO A 316 9.72 1.95 14.70
CA PRO A 316 10.16 0.82 13.88
C PRO A 316 10.86 1.23 12.59
N TYR A 317 10.49 2.37 12.01
CA TYR A 317 11.05 2.92 10.78
C TYR A 317 11.53 4.35 11.03
N GLU A 318 12.77 4.48 11.45
CA GLU A 318 13.48 5.75 11.56
C GLU A 318 14.30 5.93 10.29
N PHE A 319 14.28 7.12 9.71
CA PHE A 319 15.00 7.38 8.47
C PHE A 319 15.42 8.84 8.32
N PHE A 320 16.57 8.98 7.68
CA PHE A 320 17.09 10.25 7.19
C PHE A 320 17.63 10.05 5.79
N PHE A 321 17.02 10.66 4.79
CA PHE A 321 17.49 10.66 3.41
C PHE A 321 17.85 12.05 2.95
N ASN A 322 19.03 12.19 2.33
CA ASN A 322 19.39 13.28 1.45
C ASN A 322 19.11 12.83 0.01
N LEU A 323 18.02 13.33 -0.55
CA LEU A 323 17.57 12.99 -1.90
C LEU A 323 18.30 13.80 -3.00
N GLY A 324 19.28 14.64 -2.62
CA GLY A 324 19.91 15.62 -3.50
C GLY A 324 19.04 16.86 -3.74
N GLN A 325 19.57 17.89 -4.39
CA GLN A 325 18.85 19.12 -4.72
C GLN A 325 18.30 19.86 -3.48
N ASP A 326 19.04 19.84 -2.35
CA ASP A 326 18.62 20.41 -1.06
C ASP A 326 17.27 19.87 -0.55
N GLU A 327 16.95 18.61 -0.87
CA GLU A 327 15.73 17.94 -0.45
C GLU A 327 16.04 16.78 0.50
N TYR A 328 15.42 16.81 1.69
CA TYR A 328 15.65 15.81 2.73
C TYR A 328 14.32 15.25 3.25
N LEU A 329 14.34 13.98 3.66
CA LEU A 329 13.27 13.35 4.41
C LEU A 329 13.82 12.88 5.76
N VAL A 330 13.19 13.31 6.84
CA VAL A 330 13.51 12.90 8.20
C VAL A 330 12.25 12.43 8.88
N GLY A 331 12.22 11.18 9.34
CA GLY A 331 11.02 10.61 9.92
C GLY A 331 11.26 9.52 10.94
N ALA A 332 10.22 9.29 11.76
CA ALA A 332 10.11 8.21 12.75
C ALA A 332 8.72 7.59 12.63
N SER A 333 8.55 6.75 11.60
CA SER A 333 7.27 6.13 11.25
C SER A 333 7.00 4.91 12.13
N PRO A 334 5.80 4.80 12.71
CA PRO A 334 5.40 3.62 13.47
C PRO A 334 4.99 2.44 12.57
N GLU A 335 4.70 2.67 11.29
CA GLU A 335 3.92 1.75 10.47
C GLU A 335 4.74 1.05 9.38
N MET A 336 4.69 -0.29 9.40
CA MET A 336 5.15 -1.12 8.29
C MET A 336 4.20 -0.94 7.10
N TYR A 337 4.72 -0.44 5.97
CA TYR A 337 3.94 -0.38 4.74
C TYR A 337 3.85 -1.77 4.09
N VAL A 338 4.96 -2.29 3.57
CA VAL A 338 5.06 -3.65 3.03
C VAL A 338 6.44 -4.22 3.32
N ARG A 339 6.47 -5.43 3.84
CA ARG A 339 7.68 -6.24 3.96
C ARG A 339 7.51 -7.55 3.20
N VAL A 340 8.51 -7.90 2.39
CA VAL A 340 8.55 -9.17 1.65
C VAL A 340 9.85 -9.89 2.01
N THR A 341 9.73 -11.14 2.47
CA THR A 341 10.86 -12.02 2.81
C THR A 341 10.62 -13.37 2.15
N GLY A 342 11.37 -13.67 1.10
CA GLY A 342 11.06 -14.81 0.23
C GLY A 342 9.69 -14.63 -0.43
N ASP A 343 8.76 -15.53 -0.18
CA ASP A 343 7.37 -15.46 -0.66
C ASP A 343 6.38 -14.88 0.37
N ARG A 344 6.83 -14.55 1.57
CA ARG A 344 6.00 -14.02 2.65
C ARG A 344 5.84 -12.50 2.53
N VAL A 345 4.60 -12.03 2.43
CA VAL A 345 4.21 -10.61 2.45
C VAL A 345 3.62 -10.28 3.81
N GLU A 346 4.08 -9.19 4.41
CA GLU A 346 3.62 -8.71 5.72
C GLU A 346 3.31 -7.23 5.69
N THR A 347 2.31 -6.82 6.47
CA THR A 347 1.95 -5.42 6.77
C THR A 347 1.49 -5.33 8.22
N CYS A 348 1.53 -4.13 8.77
CA CYS A 348 1.04 -3.86 10.12
C CYS A 348 0.19 -2.60 10.14
N PRO A 349 -1.08 -2.65 9.68
CA PRO A 349 -1.96 -1.48 9.74
C PRO A 349 -2.18 -1.03 11.18
N ILE A 350 -2.06 0.26 11.39
CA ILE A 350 -2.23 0.94 12.67
C ILE A 350 -3.47 1.79 12.61
N ALA A 351 -4.41 1.54 13.53
CA ALA A 351 -5.55 2.42 13.74
C ALA A 351 -5.89 2.46 15.23
N GLY A 352 -6.58 3.51 15.64
CA GLY A 352 -6.80 3.76 17.05
C GLY A 352 -5.60 4.42 17.72
N THR A 353 -5.83 5.62 18.26
CA THR A 353 -4.80 6.43 18.88
C THR A 353 -5.32 7.04 20.19
N ILE A 354 -4.58 6.84 21.28
CA ILE A 354 -4.86 7.52 22.54
C ILE A 354 -3.56 8.08 23.14
N ALA A 355 -3.66 9.19 23.85
CA ALA A 355 -2.52 9.75 24.55
C ALA A 355 -2.02 8.82 25.66
N ARG A 356 -0.72 8.89 25.96
CA ARG A 356 -0.13 8.22 27.13
C ARG A 356 -0.75 8.76 28.42
N GLY A 357 -0.85 7.92 29.42
CA GLY A 357 -1.11 8.36 30.80
C GLY A 357 0.14 9.00 31.44
N ASP A 358 -0.06 9.66 32.55
CA ASP A 358 1.04 10.30 33.29
C ASP A 358 1.98 9.27 33.95
N ASP A 359 1.47 8.06 34.18
CA ASP A 359 2.19 6.94 34.78
C ASP A 359 1.69 5.58 34.23
N ALA A 360 2.24 4.48 34.72
CA ALA A 360 1.88 3.12 34.28
C ALA A 360 0.39 2.77 34.59
N LEU A 361 -0.21 3.33 35.64
CA LEU A 361 -1.63 3.13 35.94
C LEU A 361 -2.51 3.93 34.99
N GLY A 362 -2.10 5.16 34.69
CA GLY A 362 -2.71 5.99 33.66
C GLY A 362 -2.67 5.32 32.30
N ASP A 363 -1.51 4.77 31.88
CA ASP A 363 -1.37 4.00 30.66
C ASP A 363 -2.32 2.79 30.61
N ALA A 364 -2.44 2.03 31.71
CA ALA A 364 -3.36 0.90 31.79
C ALA A 364 -4.84 1.35 31.67
N GLY A 365 -5.17 2.53 32.19
CA GLY A 365 -6.47 3.16 32.01
C GLY A 365 -6.73 3.53 30.56
N GLN A 366 -5.77 4.16 29.90
CA GLN A 366 -5.83 4.54 28.47
C GLN A 366 -5.96 3.32 27.58
N ILE A 367 -5.17 2.26 27.80
CA ILE A 367 -5.28 0.99 27.05
C ILE A 367 -6.70 0.43 27.18
N ARG A 368 -7.29 0.42 28.38
CA ARG A 368 -8.66 -0.05 28.58
C ARG A 368 -9.67 0.80 27.82
N THR A 369 -9.51 2.10 27.83
CA THR A 369 -10.37 3.03 27.06
C THR A 369 -10.26 2.74 25.58
N LEU A 370 -9.05 2.62 25.04
CA LEU A 370 -8.77 2.32 23.63
C LEU A 370 -9.39 0.98 23.20
N LEU A 371 -9.21 -0.07 23.99
CA LEU A 371 -9.73 -1.41 23.67
C LEU A 371 -11.27 -1.51 23.78
N ASN A 372 -11.92 -0.64 24.55
CA ASN A 372 -13.39 -0.60 24.69
C ASN A 372 -14.04 0.42 23.75
N SER A 373 -13.29 1.18 22.96
CA SER A 373 -13.84 2.12 21.99
C SER A 373 -14.36 1.39 20.76
N VAL A 374 -15.66 1.52 20.49
CA VAL A 374 -16.32 0.96 19.30
C VAL A 374 -15.83 1.67 18.03
N LYS A 375 -15.58 2.99 18.09
CA LYS A 375 -15.02 3.78 16.99
C LYS A 375 -13.66 3.20 16.55
N GLU A 376 -12.74 3.08 17.51
CA GLU A 376 -11.37 2.62 17.25
C GLU A 376 -11.32 1.14 16.77
N GLU A 377 -12.26 0.32 17.24
CA GLU A 377 -12.42 -1.05 16.77
C GLU A 377 -12.92 -1.10 15.31
N SER A 378 -13.90 -0.26 14.96
CA SER A 378 -14.41 -0.17 13.59
C SER A 378 -13.35 0.32 12.63
N GLU A 379 -12.58 1.37 13.01
CA GLU A 379 -11.47 1.92 12.24
C GLU A 379 -10.42 0.84 11.91
N LEU A 380 -9.88 0.16 12.94
CA LEU A 380 -8.88 -0.89 12.72
C LEU A 380 -9.47 -2.08 11.92
N THR A 381 -10.75 -2.39 12.10
CA THR A 381 -11.41 -3.46 11.34
C THR A 381 -11.45 -3.13 9.85
N MET A 382 -11.82 -1.90 9.48
CA MET A 382 -11.83 -1.45 8.09
C MET A 382 -10.42 -1.48 7.50
N CYS A 383 -9.43 -0.93 8.21
CA CYS A 383 -8.03 -0.96 7.77
C CYS A 383 -7.55 -2.39 7.53
N THR A 384 -7.88 -3.33 8.41
CA THR A 384 -7.47 -4.73 8.29
C THR A 384 -8.17 -5.44 7.13
N ASP A 385 -9.45 -5.18 6.90
CA ASP A 385 -10.20 -5.79 5.79
C ASP A 385 -9.68 -5.27 4.42
N VAL A 386 -9.36 -3.97 4.30
CA VAL A 386 -8.72 -3.41 3.11
C VAL A 386 -7.34 -4.00 2.89
N ASP A 387 -6.54 -4.15 3.93
CA ASP A 387 -5.19 -4.74 3.85
C ASP A 387 -5.25 -6.24 3.44
N ARG A 388 -6.23 -6.98 3.93
CA ARG A 388 -6.53 -8.35 3.49
C ARG A 388 -6.92 -8.39 2.01
N ASN A 389 -7.72 -7.44 1.56
CA ASN A 389 -8.11 -7.29 0.16
C ASN A 389 -6.90 -7.09 -0.75
N ASP A 390 -5.99 -6.19 -0.39
CA ASP A 390 -4.80 -5.90 -1.17
C ASP A 390 -3.91 -7.14 -1.34
N LYS A 391 -3.69 -7.90 -0.25
CA LYS A 391 -2.97 -9.18 -0.30
C LYS A 391 -3.69 -10.24 -1.10
N SER A 392 -5.01 -10.33 -1.01
CA SER A 392 -5.80 -11.35 -1.71
C SER A 392 -5.70 -11.25 -3.23
N ARG A 393 -5.31 -10.07 -3.75
CA ARG A 393 -5.04 -9.86 -5.17
C ARG A 393 -3.85 -10.67 -5.68
N ILE A 394 -2.80 -10.84 -4.87
CA ILE A 394 -1.50 -11.40 -5.28
C ILE A 394 -1.06 -12.63 -4.50
N CYS A 395 -1.69 -12.92 -3.36
CA CYS A 395 -1.32 -14.04 -2.52
C CYS A 395 -2.07 -15.33 -2.90
N VAL A 396 -1.52 -16.45 -2.48
CA VAL A 396 -2.15 -17.77 -2.60
C VAL A 396 -3.50 -17.73 -1.85
N PRO A 397 -4.61 -18.14 -2.47
CA PRO A 397 -5.92 -18.20 -1.82
C PRO A 397 -5.85 -18.97 -0.50
N GLY A 398 -6.45 -18.42 0.57
CA GLY A 398 -6.41 -18.98 1.92
C GLY A 398 -5.11 -18.78 2.69
N SER A 399 -4.09 -18.14 2.09
CA SER A 399 -2.84 -17.82 2.80
C SER A 399 -2.87 -16.49 3.55
N VAL A 400 -3.82 -15.60 3.20
CA VAL A 400 -3.94 -14.30 3.87
C VAL A 400 -4.54 -14.47 5.26
N ARG A 401 -3.81 -14.04 6.28
CA ARG A 401 -4.16 -14.26 7.69
C ARG A 401 -3.85 -13.02 8.53
N VAL A 402 -4.72 -12.76 9.49
CA VAL A 402 -4.44 -11.83 10.59
C VAL A 402 -3.79 -12.64 11.71
N ILE A 403 -2.50 -12.49 11.89
CA ILE A 403 -1.69 -13.24 12.88
C ILE A 403 -1.54 -12.50 14.21
N GLY A 404 -1.89 -11.23 14.25
CA GLY A 404 -2.00 -10.41 15.46
C GLY A 404 -3.17 -9.45 15.33
N ARG A 405 -4.09 -9.44 16.27
CA ARG A 405 -5.28 -8.59 16.27
C ARG A 405 -5.27 -7.66 17.46
N ARG A 406 -5.49 -6.35 17.24
CA ARG A 406 -5.59 -5.29 18.26
C ARG A 406 -4.45 -5.32 19.27
N GLN A 407 -3.22 -5.55 18.79
CA GLN A 407 -2.02 -5.56 19.63
C GLN A 407 -1.68 -4.13 20.05
N ILE A 408 -1.32 -3.96 21.32
CA ILE A 408 -0.97 -2.65 21.85
C ILE A 408 0.49 -2.34 21.55
N GLU A 409 0.72 -1.18 20.94
CA GLU A 409 2.04 -0.58 20.78
C GLU A 409 2.12 0.75 21.51
N MET A 410 3.14 0.90 22.36
CA MET A 410 3.34 2.08 23.19
C MET A 410 4.50 2.90 22.63
N TYR A 411 4.19 4.13 22.25
CA TYR A 411 5.17 5.11 21.76
C TYR A 411 5.41 6.21 22.83
N SER A 412 6.28 7.16 22.54
CA SER A 412 6.66 8.20 23.50
C SER A 412 5.48 9.06 24.01
N ARG A 413 4.50 9.34 23.15
CA ARG A 413 3.36 10.24 23.43
C ARG A 413 2.00 9.58 23.26
N VAL A 414 1.93 8.47 22.55
CA VAL A 414 0.67 7.83 22.16
C VAL A 414 0.73 6.31 22.35
N ILE A 415 -0.43 5.70 22.46
CA ILE A 415 -0.66 4.26 22.44
C ILE A 415 -1.50 3.97 21.18
N HIS A 416 -1.13 2.96 20.43
CA HIS A 416 -1.86 2.51 19.25
C HIS A 416 -2.35 1.08 19.38
N THR A 417 -3.41 0.74 18.64
CA THR A 417 -3.74 -0.64 18.30
C THR A 417 -3.23 -0.99 16.92
N VAL A 418 -2.68 -2.20 16.77
CA VAL A 418 -2.02 -2.66 15.56
C VAL A 418 -2.49 -4.06 15.22
N ASP A 419 -2.82 -4.31 13.97
CA ASP A 419 -3.00 -5.65 13.44
C ASP A 419 -1.74 -6.09 12.70
N HIS A 420 -1.49 -7.39 12.63
CA HIS A 420 -0.41 -7.96 11.82
C HIS A 420 -1.02 -8.94 10.82
N VAL A 421 -0.85 -8.62 9.54
CA VAL A 421 -1.44 -9.39 8.44
C VAL A 421 -0.33 -9.97 7.57
N GLU A 422 -0.41 -11.26 7.29
CA GLU A 422 0.53 -11.95 6.40
C GLU A 422 -0.18 -12.63 5.23
N GLY A 423 0.57 -12.91 4.17
CA GLY A 423 0.14 -13.71 3.04
C GLY A 423 1.34 -14.33 2.32
N THR A 424 1.11 -15.34 1.50
CA THR A 424 2.12 -16.00 0.66
C THR A 424 1.92 -15.59 -0.80
N LEU A 425 2.93 -14.99 -1.44
CA LEU A 425 2.88 -14.63 -2.86
C LEU A 425 2.55 -15.83 -3.75
N ARG A 426 1.69 -15.64 -4.72
CA ARG A 426 1.47 -16.63 -5.79
C ARG A 426 2.69 -16.66 -6.73
N PRO A 427 3.01 -17.83 -7.31
CA PRO A 427 4.00 -17.91 -8.38
C PRO A 427 3.73 -16.87 -9.49
N GLY A 428 4.78 -16.19 -9.92
CA GLY A 428 4.71 -15.14 -10.95
C GLY A 428 4.46 -13.73 -10.42
N PHE A 429 4.23 -13.55 -9.12
CA PHE A 429 4.20 -12.25 -8.44
C PHE A 429 5.49 -12.02 -7.64
N ASP A 430 5.85 -10.76 -7.43
CA ASP A 430 7.07 -10.35 -6.77
C ASP A 430 6.84 -9.24 -5.72
N ALA A 431 7.91 -8.77 -5.09
CA ALA A 431 7.83 -7.74 -4.06
C ALA A 431 7.27 -6.40 -4.59
N LEU A 432 7.53 -6.06 -5.86
CA LEU A 432 6.92 -4.87 -6.46
C LEU A 432 5.41 -5.03 -6.65
N ASP A 433 4.92 -6.23 -6.97
CA ASP A 433 3.48 -6.47 -7.01
C ASP A 433 2.86 -6.28 -5.63
N ALA A 434 3.52 -6.78 -4.58
CA ALA A 434 3.08 -6.56 -3.21
C ALA A 434 3.04 -5.06 -2.87
N PHE A 435 4.08 -4.32 -3.20
CA PHE A 435 4.14 -2.87 -3.00
C PHE A 435 2.99 -2.15 -3.72
N LEU A 436 2.78 -2.45 -4.99
CA LEU A 436 1.83 -1.75 -5.86
C LEU A 436 0.36 -2.05 -5.52
N THR A 437 0.05 -3.27 -5.08
CA THR A 437 -1.32 -3.62 -4.69
C THR A 437 -1.77 -2.96 -3.39
N HIS A 438 -0.85 -2.61 -2.51
CA HIS A 438 -1.14 -1.88 -1.26
C HIS A 438 -1.19 -0.36 -1.43
N MET A 439 -0.89 0.20 -2.61
CA MET A 439 -0.79 1.64 -2.85
C MET A 439 -2.15 2.34 -2.70
N TRP A 440 -2.31 3.32 -1.83
CA TRP A 440 -1.51 3.54 -0.62
C TRP A 440 -2.27 2.98 0.58
N ALA A 441 -1.58 2.88 1.72
CA ALA A 441 -2.19 2.32 2.94
C ALA A 441 -3.48 3.07 3.28
N VAL A 442 -4.52 2.34 3.61
CA VAL A 442 -5.82 2.88 3.99
C VAL A 442 -5.72 3.82 5.19
N THR A 443 -4.81 3.52 6.11
CA THR A 443 -4.49 4.32 7.32
C THR A 443 -4.06 5.77 7.04
N VAL A 444 -3.75 6.11 5.78
CA VAL A 444 -3.42 7.48 5.33
C VAL A 444 -4.24 7.94 4.12
N THR A 445 -5.08 7.08 3.57
CA THR A 445 -5.97 7.42 2.45
C THR A 445 -7.44 7.32 2.82
N GLY A 446 -7.90 6.15 3.20
CA GLY A 446 -9.29 5.82 3.47
C GLY A 446 -9.83 4.74 2.53
N ALA A 447 -11.12 4.46 2.66
CA ALA A 447 -11.85 3.44 1.92
C ALA A 447 -13.23 3.94 1.44
N PRO A 448 -13.65 3.60 0.20
CA PRO A 448 -12.88 2.94 -0.86
C PRO A 448 -11.74 3.82 -1.38
N LYS A 449 -10.57 3.22 -1.67
CA LYS A 449 -9.31 3.96 -1.91
C LYS A 449 -9.41 5.03 -3.01
N ASN A 450 -10.01 4.71 -4.16
CA ASN A 450 -10.13 5.66 -5.28
C ASN A 450 -10.95 6.88 -4.90
N TRP A 451 -12.08 6.68 -4.25
CA TRP A 451 -12.97 7.76 -3.82
C TRP A 451 -12.33 8.58 -2.70
N ALA A 452 -11.62 7.92 -1.79
CA ALA A 452 -10.83 8.59 -0.75
C ALA A 452 -9.70 9.45 -1.34
N MET A 453 -8.95 8.93 -2.33
CA MET A 453 -7.92 9.71 -3.04
C MET A 453 -8.52 10.91 -3.79
N GLN A 454 -9.71 10.77 -4.40
CA GLN A 454 -10.40 11.88 -5.05
C GLN A 454 -10.85 12.92 -4.02
N PHE A 455 -11.43 12.50 -2.89
CA PHE A 455 -11.80 13.41 -1.80
C PHE A 455 -10.59 14.20 -1.28
N ILE A 456 -9.45 13.52 -1.07
CA ILE A 456 -8.20 14.14 -0.65
C ILE A 456 -7.74 15.19 -1.66
N GLU A 457 -7.76 14.86 -2.95
CA GLU A 457 -7.38 15.77 -4.01
C GLU A 457 -8.30 16.99 -4.10
N ASP A 458 -9.59 16.80 -3.83
CA ASP A 458 -10.60 17.87 -3.91
C ASP A 458 -10.59 18.80 -2.68
N HIS A 459 -10.14 18.32 -1.50
CA HIS A 459 -10.31 19.05 -0.23
C HIS A 459 -9.01 19.41 0.49
N GLU A 460 -7.86 18.83 0.15
CA GLU A 460 -6.57 19.30 0.67
C GLU A 460 -6.12 20.59 -0.04
N SER A 461 -5.25 21.35 0.65
CA SER A 461 -4.75 22.65 0.16
C SER A 461 -3.50 22.56 -0.72
N ALA A 462 -2.77 21.41 -0.65
CA ALA A 462 -1.53 21.21 -1.37
C ALA A 462 -1.27 19.70 -1.65
N PRO A 463 -0.55 19.36 -2.74
CA PRO A 463 -0.17 17.99 -3.04
C PRO A 463 0.58 17.32 -1.90
N ARG A 464 0.39 16.01 -1.74
CA ARG A 464 0.98 15.25 -0.62
C ARG A 464 2.47 15.03 -0.72
N ARG A 465 3.02 15.06 -1.92
CA ARG A 465 4.43 14.80 -2.17
C ARG A 465 4.84 13.42 -1.62
N TRP A 466 5.67 13.41 -0.58
CA TRP A 466 6.15 12.18 0.07
C TRP A 466 5.19 11.64 1.14
N TYR A 467 4.34 12.49 1.73
CA TYR A 467 3.41 12.07 2.78
C TYR A 467 2.40 11.06 2.27
N GLY A 468 2.22 9.97 3.01
CA GLY A 468 1.35 8.85 2.63
C GLY A 468 1.93 7.95 1.54
N GLY A 469 3.17 8.21 1.10
CA GLY A 469 3.97 7.30 0.30
C GLY A 469 4.78 6.33 1.18
N ALA A 470 5.92 5.85 0.69
CA ALA A 470 6.76 4.90 1.42
C ALA A 470 8.24 5.25 1.37
N VAL A 471 9.00 4.78 2.36
CA VAL A 471 10.47 4.83 2.42
C VAL A 471 11.03 3.46 2.76
N GLY A 472 12.22 3.14 2.26
CA GLY A 472 12.88 1.89 2.62
C GLY A 472 13.76 1.33 1.52
N MET A 473 13.78 0.00 1.42
CA MET A 473 14.63 -0.71 0.46
C MET A 473 13.87 -1.75 -0.35
N ILE A 474 14.34 -1.95 -1.59
CA ILE A 474 14.01 -3.09 -2.44
C ILE A 474 15.33 -3.84 -2.69
N GLY A 475 15.43 -5.05 -2.16
CA GLY A 475 16.60 -5.90 -2.33
C GLY A 475 16.67 -6.54 -3.73
N PHE A 476 17.88 -6.74 -4.22
CA PHE A 476 18.09 -7.50 -5.45
C PHE A 476 17.98 -9.03 -5.23
N ASP A 477 17.85 -9.46 -3.98
CA ASP A 477 17.49 -10.83 -3.58
C ASP A 477 15.97 -11.12 -3.69
N GLY A 478 15.17 -10.12 -4.11
CA GLY A 478 13.71 -10.18 -4.17
C GLY A 478 13.01 -9.76 -2.89
N GLY A 479 13.76 -9.43 -1.84
CA GLY A 479 13.22 -8.91 -0.58
C GLY A 479 12.80 -7.45 -0.68
N MET A 480 11.96 -7.01 0.24
CA MET A 480 11.53 -5.62 0.40
C MET A 480 11.27 -5.31 1.87
N ASN A 481 11.64 -4.11 2.30
CA ASN A 481 11.28 -3.62 3.62
C ASN A 481 11.02 -2.12 3.55
N THR A 482 9.75 -1.74 3.70
CA THR A 482 9.30 -0.35 3.56
C THR A 482 8.41 0.07 4.72
N GLY A 483 8.65 1.29 5.22
CA GLY A 483 7.79 1.99 6.17
C GLY A 483 6.94 3.03 5.46
N LEU A 484 5.76 3.29 6.00
CA LEU A 484 4.87 4.32 5.50
C LEU A 484 5.45 5.72 5.81
N THR A 485 5.40 6.64 4.84
CA THR A 485 5.89 8.02 5.05
C THR A 485 4.85 8.84 5.81
N LEU A 486 4.85 8.68 7.11
CA LEU A 486 4.09 9.47 8.08
C LEU A 486 5.00 9.82 9.28
N ARG A 487 4.59 10.75 10.12
CA ARG A 487 5.47 11.29 11.19
C ARG A 487 6.84 11.72 10.62
N THR A 488 6.79 12.44 9.50
CA THR A 488 7.93 12.78 8.65
C THR A 488 7.95 14.27 8.40
N ALA A 489 9.14 14.85 8.45
CA ALA A 489 9.43 16.19 7.96
C ALA A 489 10.05 16.10 6.55
N HIS A 490 9.42 16.74 5.58
CA HIS A 490 10.00 17.01 4.26
C HIS A 490 10.69 18.36 4.32
N ILE A 491 12.00 18.40 4.13
CA ILE A 491 12.81 19.59 4.34
C ILE A 491 13.38 20.04 3.00
N THR A 492 13.13 21.30 2.65
CA THR A 492 13.67 21.96 1.46
C THR A 492 13.96 23.42 1.79
N GLY A 493 15.09 23.97 1.30
CA GLY A 493 15.46 25.37 1.54
C GLY A 493 15.47 25.75 3.03
N GLY A 494 15.86 24.83 3.93
CA GLY A 494 15.89 25.07 5.37
C GLY A 494 14.54 25.14 6.06
N VAL A 495 13.44 24.78 5.37
CA VAL A 495 12.08 24.69 5.94
C VAL A 495 11.64 23.23 6.00
N ALA A 496 11.21 22.80 7.17
CA ALA A 496 10.57 21.51 7.39
C ALA A 496 9.05 21.64 7.25
N ALA A 497 8.46 20.87 6.34
CA ALA A 497 7.02 20.69 6.19
C ALA A 497 6.62 19.38 6.87
N VAL A 498 5.79 19.47 7.91
CA VAL A 498 5.27 18.34 8.69
C VAL A 498 3.79 18.19 8.40
N ARG A 499 3.39 17.14 7.66
CA ARG A 499 1.98 16.87 7.40
C ARG A 499 1.44 15.85 8.39
N ALA A 500 0.21 16.11 8.84
CA ALA A 500 -0.54 15.21 9.72
C ALA A 500 -2.01 15.17 9.30
N GLY A 501 -2.63 14.00 9.46
CA GLY A 501 -4.05 13.76 9.22
C GLY A 501 -4.67 12.92 10.34
N ALA A 502 -5.99 12.90 10.40
CA ALA A 502 -6.78 12.03 11.26
C ALA A 502 -7.72 11.18 10.40
N THR A 503 -8.01 9.97 10.86
CA THR A 503 -8.97 9.08 10.21
C THR A 503 -10.38 9.54 10.54
N LEU A 504 -11.10 9.96 9.51
CA LEU A 504 -12.47 10.45 9.64
C LEU A 504 -13.46 9.34 9.38
N LEU A 505 -14.46 9.25 10.27
CA LEU A 505 -15.63 8.39 10.17
C LEU A 505 -16.90 9.24 10.29
N PHE A 506 -18.06 8.63 10.04
CA PHE A 506 -19.34 9.32 10.21
C PHE A 506 -19.53 9.93 11.61
N ASP A 507 -19.06 9.22 12.64
CA ASP A 507 -19.18 9.64 14.05
C ASP A 507 -18.05 10.59 14.51
N SER A 508 -17.14 11.03 13.62
CA SER A 508 -16.03 11.93 13.94
C SER A 508 -16.50 13.30 14.39
N ASP A 509 -15.94 13.80 15.51
CA ASP A 509 -16.15 15.17 15.99
C ASP A 509 -15.14 16.13 15.34
N PRO A 510 -15.58 17.15 14.58
CA PRO A 510 -14.71 18.03 13.81
C PRO A 510 -13.59 18.68 14.63
N ALA A 511 -13.89 19.15 15.83
CA ALA A 511 -12.91 19.81 16.67
C ALA A 511 -11.93 18.83 17.34
N ALA A 512 -12.38 17.61 17.63
CA ALA A 512 -11.52 16.55 18.17
C ALA A 512 -10.51 16.08 17.12
N GLU A 513 -10.95 15.85 15.89
CA GLU A 513 -10.09 15.41 14.79
C GLU A 513 -9.02 16.46 14.46
N GLU A 514 -9.38 17.76 14.42
CA GLU A 514 -8.39 18.82 14.23
C GLU A 514 -7.35 18.84 15.37
N ARG A 515 -7.77 18.68 16.64
CA ARG A 515 -6.83 18.56 17.77
C ARG A 515 -5.92 17.34 17.65
N GLU A 516 -6.42 16.23 17.14
CA GLU A 516 -5.63 15.02 16.91
C GLU A 516 -4.52 15.25 15.88
N THR A 517 -4.81 15.94 14.77
CA THR A 517 -3.76 16.25 13.77
C THR A 517 -2.65 17.12 14.37
N ILE A 518 -3.02 18.12 15.17
CA ILE A 518 -2.07 18.97 15.90
C ILE A 518 -1.22 18.13 16.86
N LEU A 519 -1.84 17.20 17.61
CA LEU A 519 -1.13 16.31 18.52
C LEU A 519 -0.14 15.41 17.75
N LYS A 520 -0.54 14.88 16.59
CA LYS A 520 0.32 14.05 15.72
C LYS A 520 1.52 14.82 15.16
N ALA A 521 1.36 16.09 14.84
CA ALA A 521 2.46 16.94 14.35
C ALA A 521 3.39 17.42 15.47
N ARG A 522 2.87 17.59 16.69
CA ARG A 522 3.54 18.22 17.83
C ARG A 522 4.90 17.61 18.16
N ALA A 523 5.03 16.28 18.14
CA ALA A 523 6.28 15.60 18.47
C ALA A 523 7.45 16.02 17.56
N LEU A 524 7.18 16.20 16.26
CA LEU A 524 8.19 16.65 15.29
C LEU A 524 8.45 18.15 15.44
N LEU A 525 7.39 18.96 15.57
CA LEU A 525 7.51 20.42 15.68
C LEU A 525 8.26 20.82 16.96
N GLU A 526 7.98 20.19 18.11
CA GLU A 526 8.72 20.40 19.35
C GLU A 526 10.20 20.00 19.19
N THR A 527 10.49 18.87 18.53
CA THR A 527 11.86 18.40 18.27
C THR A 527 12.62 19.35 17.33
N LEU A 528 11.92 19.97 16.36
CA LEU A 528 12.48 21.03 15.52
C LEU A 528 12.79 22.29 16.32
N ALA A 529 11.86 22.73 17.19
CA ALA A 529 12.02 23.93 18.05
C ALA A 529 13.12 23.78 19.10
N GLU A 530 13.29 22.60 19.71
CA GLU A 530 14.31 22.30 20.73
C GLU A 530 15.75 22.22 20.17
N GLY A 531 15.90 22.20 18.86
CA GLY A 531 17.22 22.44 18.25
C GLY A 531 17.87 23.74 18.68
N GLN A 532 17.14 24.53 19.49
CA GLN A 532 17.62 25.72 20.19
C GLN A 532 17.95 25.48 21.69
N GLN A 533 17.56 24.33 22.30
CA GLN A 533 17.86 23.97 23.71
C GLN A 533 17.91 22.44 23.90
N ALA A 534 18.90 21.88 24.61
CA ALA A 534 19.20 20.44 24.69
C ALA A 534 18.78 19.72 25.97
N GLY A 535 18.49 18.38 25.90
CA GLY A 535 18.68 17.35 26.95
C GLY A 535 17.52 16.39 27.26
N GLY A 536 17.63 15.22 27.17
CA GLY A 536 17.76 13.82 27.42
C GLY A 536 16.75 13.02 28.28
N GLY A 537 16.57 11.71 27.98
CA GLY A 537 15.91 10.70 28.85
C GLY A 537 15.37 9.45 28.14
N THR A 538 15.63 8.27 28.71
CA THR A 538 15.49 6.92 28.14
C THR A 538 14.39 6.06 28.81
N ALA A 539 13.81 5.04 28.13
CA ALA A 539 13.07 3.90 28.72
C ALA A 539 12.92 2.66 27.81
N ALA A 540 12.68 1.47 28.43
CA ALA A 540 12.83 0.13 27.87
C ALA A 540 11.52 -0.69 27.78
N ALA A 541 11.53 -1.82 27.02
CA ALA A 541 10.42 -2.65 26.58
C ALA A 541 10.40 -4.07 27.14
N GLY A 542 9.29 -4.81 27.02
CA GLY A 542 9.11 -6.23 27.33
C GLY A 542 8.20 -6.97 26.34
N ALA A 543 8.36 -8.29 26.17
CA ALA A 543 7.85 -9.09 25.05
C ALA A 543 7.13 -10.41 25.46
N SER A 544 6.29 -10.97 24.59
CA SER A 544 5.71 -12.33 24.68
C SER A 544 5.57 -13.04 23.30
N LYS A 545 5.49 -14.40 23.30
CA LYS A 545 5.64 -15.29 22.12
C LYS A 545 4.34 -15.93 21.62
N PRO A 546 4.28 -16.43 20.36
CA PRO A 546 3.10 -16.99 19.68
C PRO A 546 3.08 -18.55 19.63
N SER A 547 1.93 -19.13 19.21
CA SER A 547 1.67 -20.59 19.11
C SER A 547 1.22 -21.06 17.71
N ASP A 548 1.30 -22.39 17.51
CA ASP A 548 1.42 -23.16 16.27
C ASP A 548 0.17 -23.41 15.39
N ARG A 549 0.47 -24.04 14.23
CA ARG A 549 -0.34 -24.23 13.00
C ARG A 549 -1.05 -25.59 12.94
N GLU A 550 -2.18 -25.61 12.25
CA GLU A 550 -2.78 -26.85 11.77
C GLU A 550 -3.34 -26.69 10.34
N ARG A 551 -3.04 -27.64 9.45
CA ARG A 551 -3.51 -27.67 8.04
C ARG A 551 -4.53 -28.80 7.85
N LEU A 552 -5.72 -28.45 7.39
CA LEU A 552 -6.72 -29.44 6.92
C LEU A 552 -6.73 -29.50 5.38
N ARG A 553 -6.78 -30.73 4.84
CA ARG A 553 -7.01 -31.02 3.42
C ARG A 553 -8.50 -31.34 3.21
N LEU A 554 -9.11 -30.75 2.19
CA LEU A 554 -10.49 -30.99 1.80
C LEU A 554 -10.57 -31.79 0.49
N SER A 555 -11.56 -32.69 0.43
CA SER A 555 -12.06 -33.34 -0.78
C SER A 555 -12.78 -32.34 -1.69
N THR A 556 -13.03 -32.68 -2.95
CA THR A 556 -13.65 -31.85 -4.03
C THR A 556 -14.33 -30.57 -3.58
N ARG A 557 -13.83 -29.43 -4.07
CA ARG A 557 -14.35 -28.10 -3.72
C ARG A 557 -15.57 -27.76 -4.55
N PRO A 558 -16.56 -27.01 -4.02
CA PRO A 558 -17.80 -26.70 -4.72
C PRO A 558 -17.60 -25.87 -6.01
N GLY A 559 -16.50 -25.14 -6.14
CA GLY A 559 -16.16 -24.31 -7.30
C GLY A 559 -15.31 -24.98 -8.37
N ASP A 560 -14.83 -26.23 -8.15
CA ASP A 560 -13.94 -26.88 -9.11
C ASP A 560 -14.56 -26.95 -10.51
N GLY A 561 -13.90 -26.35 -11.51
CA GLY A 561 -14.33 -26.30 -12.90
C GLY A 561 -15.34 -25.22 -13.24
N LEU A 562 -15.66 -24.30 -12.30
CA LEU A 562 -16.47 -23.11 -12.57
C LEU A 562 -15.59 -21.89 -12.85
N THR A 563 -15.97 -21.13 -13.89
CA THR A 563 -15.40 -19.82 -14.20
C THR A 563 -16.27 -18.71 -13.65
N VAL A 564 -15.69 -17.83 -12.88
CA VAL A 564 -16.38 -16.70 -12.24
C VAL A 564 -15.81 -15.38 -12.77
N LEU A 565 -16.66 -14.51 -13.28
CA LEU A 565 -16.31 -13.13 -13.58
C LEU A 565 -16.81 -12.24 -12.45
N LEU A 566 -15.89 -11.60 -11.74
CA LEU A 566 -16.21 -10.65 -10.70
C LEU A 566 -16.10 -9.23 -11.27
N VAL A 567 -17.17 -8.45 -11.13
CA VAL A 567 -17.21 -7.04 -11.55
C VAL A 567 -16.86 -6.17 -10.38
N ASP A 568 -15.77 -5.42 -10.50
CA ASP A 568 -15.24 -4.53 -9.49
C ASP A 568 -15.86 -3.13 -9.60
N HIS A 569 -16.73 -2.78 -8.66
CA HIS A 569 -17.34 -1.46 -8.51
C HIS A 569 -16.46 -0.51 -7.65
N GLN A 570 -15.13 -0.65 -7.74
CA GLN A 570 -14.14 0.20 -7.07
C GLN A 570 -14.19 0.12 -5.53
N ASP A 571 -14.65 -1.00 -5.01
CA ASP A 571 -14.66 -1.26 -3.58
C ASP A 571 -13.30 -1.76 -3.07
N SER A 572 -13.07 -1.64 -1.77
CA SER A 572 -11.85 -2.09 -1.10
C SER A 572 -11.92 -3.52 -0.55
N PHE A 573 -12.95 -4.32 -0.90
CA PHE A 573 -13.16 -5.70 -0.40
C PHE A 573 -13.28 -6.75 -1.53
N VAL A 574 -13.20 -6.33 -2.78
CA VAL A 574 -13.42 -7.12 -4.00
C VAL A 574 -12.53 -8.36 -4.10
N HIS A 575 -11.23 -8.20 -3.80
CA HIS A 575 -10.26 -9.29 -3.95
C HIS A 575 -10.28 -10.29 -2.81
N THR A 576 -10.71 -9.89 -1.60
CA THR A 576 -11.01 -10.85 -0.53
C THR A 576 -12.18 -11.73 -0.93
N LEU A 577 -13.24 -11.15 -1.50
CA LEU A 577 -14.38 -11.89 -2.04
C LEU A 577 -13.93 -12.86 -3.15
N ALA A 578 -13.13 -12.38 -4.14
CA ALA A 578 -12.52 -13.22 -5.17
C ALA A 578 -11.67 -14.35 -4.58
N GLY A 579 -10.93 -14.05 -3.49
CA GLY A 579 -10.14 -15.02 -2.73
C GLY A 579 -10.97 -16.19 -2.22
N TYR A 580 -12.15 -15.92 -1.65
CA TYR A 580 -13.04 -16.98 -1.15
C TYR A 580 -13.59 -17.88 -2.27
N PHE A 581 -13.93 -17.31 -3.43
CA PHE A 581 -14.29 -18.11 -4.61
C PHE A 581 -13.14 -19.01 -5.05
N ARG A 582 -11.89 -18.50 -5.07
CA ARG A 582 -10.69 -19.27 -5.44
C ARG A 582 -10.33 -20.34 -4.40
N GLU A 583 -10.52 -20.07 -3.12
CA GLU A 583 -10.34 -21.08 -2.05
C GLU A 583 -11.28 -22.27 -2.23
N LEU A 584 -12.49 -22.00 -2.70
CA LEU A 584 -13.51 -23.00 -2.96
C LEU A 584 -13.39 -23.64 -4.36
N GLY A 585 -12.34 -23.32 -5.12
CA GLY A 585 -11.94 -24.02 -6.35
C GLY A 585 -12.34 -23.34 -7.66
N ALA A 586 -13.02 -22.20 -7.64
CA ALA A 586 -13.42 -21.49 -8.86
C ALA A 586 -12.21 -20.79 -9.51
N ASP A 587 -12.23 -20.72 -10.85
CA ASP A 587 -11.33 -19.84 -11.61
C ASP A 587 -11.96 -18.45 -11.71
N VAL A 588 -11.29 -17.43 -11.14
CA VAL A 588 -11.86 -16.09 -10.99
C VAL A 588 -11.02 -15.06 -11.73
N SER A 589 -11.69 -14.33 -12.63
CA SER A 589 -11.16 -13.10 -13.25
C SER A 589 -11.93 -11.90 -12.73
N THR A 590 -11.23 -10.78 -12.47
CA THR A 590 -11.84 -9.54 -11.98
C THR A 590 -11.67 -8.42 -13.00
N LEU A 591 -12.78 -7.82 -13.44
CA LEU A 591 -12.81 -6.65 -14.33
C LEU A 591 -13.44 -5.47 -13.63
N ARG A 592 -12.86 -4.28 -13.81
CA ARG A 592 -13.46 -3.03 -13.33
C ARG A 592 -14.77 -2.73 -14.07
N ALA A 593 -15.81 -2.25 -13.38
CA ALA A 593 -17.07 -1.83 -13.96
C ALA A 593 -16.87 -0.82 -15.11
N GLY A 594 -17.77 -0.85 -16.11
CA GLY A 594 -17.66 -0.04 -17.33
C GLY A 594 -16.86 -0.71 -18.47
N PHE A 595 -16.53 -2.00 -18.35
CA PHE A 595 -15.95 -2.76 -19.44
C PHE A 595 -16.96 -2.99 -20.60
N ASP A 596 -16.47 -3.26 -21.81
CA ASP A 596 -17.33 -3.61 -22.95
C ASP A 596 -18.04 -4.95 -22.70
N HIS A 597 -19.37 -4.96 -22.70
CA HIS A 597 -20.17 -6.15 -22.45
C HIS A 597 -19.96 -7.28 -23.49
N ALA A 598 -19.33 -7.00 -24.64
CA ALA A 598 -18.89 -8.04 -25.58
C ALA A 598 -17.88 -9.03 -24.93
N LEU A 599 -17.12 -8.58 -23.93
CA LEU A 599 -16.20 -9.42 -23.19
C LEU A 599 -16.88 -10.54 -22.40
N LEU A 600 -18.18 -10.38 -22.04
CA LEU A 600 -18.97 -11.47 -21.42
C LEU A 600 -18.99 -12.73 -22.31
N ASP A 601 -19.02 -12.55 -23.63
CA ASP A 601 -19.02 -13.67 -24.59
C ASP A 601 -17.62 -14.28 -24.74
N GLU A 602 -16.55 -13.49 -24.54
CA GLU A 602 -15.16 -13.97 -24.58
C GLU A 602 -14.79 -14.73 -23.30
N PHE A 603 -15.09 -14.16 -22.13
CA PHE A 603 -14.86 -14.80 -20.83
C PHE A 603 -15.77 -16.01 -20.62
N ALA A 604 -16.96 -15.96 -21.20
CA ALA A 604 -18.00 -16.99 -21.09
C ALA A 604 -18.12 -17.56 -19.65
N PRO A 605 -18.37 -16.70 -18.63
CA PRO A 605 -18.39 -17.12 -17.23
C PRO A 605 -19.58 -18.02 -16.93
N ASP A 606 -19.43 -18.92 -15.96
CA ASP A 606 -20.54 -19.69 -15.40
C ASP A 606 -21.34 -18.89 -14.38
N LEU A 607 -20.70 -17.92 -13.74
CA LEU A 607 -21.28 -17.01 -12.75
C LEU A 607 -20.69 -15.61 -12.90
N VAL A 608 -21.53 -14.58 -12.84
CA VAL A 608 -21.07 -13.19 -12.68
C VAL A 608 -21.33 -12.74 -11.25
N VAL A 609 -20.33 -12.13 -10.63
CA VAL A 609 -20.43 -11.60 -9.27
C VAL A 609 -20.38 -10.07 -9.34
N LEU A 610 -21.39 -9.40 -8.82
CA LEU A 610 -21.43 -7.95 -8.64
C LEU A 610 -20.87 -7.62 -7.26
N SER A 611 -19.72 -6.95 -7.22
CA SER A 611 -19.04 -6.62 -5.98
C SER A 611 -19.78 -5.57 -5.15
N PRO A 612 -19.42 -5.39 -3.87
CA PRO A 612 -19.70 -4.14 -3.17
C PRO A 612 -19.17 -2.92 -3.94
N GLY A 613 -19.65 -1.72 -3.59
CA GLY A 613 -19.18 -0.47 -4.19
C GLY A 613 -19.66 0.75 -3.43
N PRO A 614 -18.96 1.91 -3.57
CA PRO A 614 -19.42 3.20 -3.06
C PRO A 614 -20.58 3.76 -3.89
N GLY A 615 -21.23 4.82 -3.38
CA GLY A 615 -22.31 5.53 -4.07
C GLY A 615 -23.56 4.69 -4.28
N CYS A 616 -24.09 4.70 -5.51
CA CYS A 616 -25.31 3.97 -5.86
C CYS A 616 -25.13 3.16 -7.17
N PRO A 617 -26.02 2.21 -7.47
CA PRO A 617 -25.93 1.36 -8.67
C PRO A 617 -25.86 2.14 -9.99
N ALA A 618 -26.46 3.34 -10.05
CA ALA A 618 -26.46 4.18 -11.24
C ALA A 618 -25.06 4.78 -11.55
N ASP A 619 -24.20 4.96 -10.55
CA ASP A 619 -22.85 5.48 -10.73
C ASP A 619 -21.94 4.51 -11.54
N PHE A 620 -22.34 3.24 -11.62
CA PHE A 620 -21.63 2.18 -12.32
C PHE A 620 -22.41 1.58 -13.50
N ASP A 621 -23.50 2.21 -13.96
CA ASP A 621 -24.34 1.68 -15.03
C ASP A 621 -24.82 0.24 -14.78
N CYS A 622 -25.06 -0.16 -13.52
CA CYS A 622 -25.41 -1.53 -13.15
C CYS A 622 -26.66 -2.06 -13.87
N ASP A 623 -27.64 -1.22 -14.17
CA ASP A 623 -28.83 -1.60 -14.92
C ASP A 623 -28.50 -2.08 -16.34
N LYS A 624 -27.60 -1.40 -17.04
CA LYS A 624 -27.13 -1.83 -18.38
C LYS A 624 -26.42 -3.17 -18.34
N LEU A 625 -25.59 -3.38 -17.30
CA LEU A 625 -24.90 -4.64 -17.12
C LEU A 625 -25.89 -5.79 -16.81
N LEU A 626 -26.82 -5.57 -15.88
CA LEU A 626 -27.83 -6.57 -15.53
C LEU A 626 -28.72 -6.92 -16.74
N THR A 627 -29.10 -5.95 -17.56
CA THR A 627 -29.80 -6.19 -18.84
C THR A 627 -28.98 -7.09 -19.76
N ALA A 628 -27.70 -6.82 -19.93
CA ALA A 628 -26.80 -7.63 -20.76
C ALA A 628 -26.62 -9.06 -20.21
N LEU A 629 -26.68 -9.25 -18.89
CA LEU A 629 -26.61 -10.55 -18.22
C LEU A 629 -27.92 -11.32 -18.36
N ASP A 630 -29.08 -10.64 -18.31
CA ASP A 630 -30.41 -11.23 -18.52
C ASP A 630 -30.56 -11.73 -19.96
N GLU A 631 -30.13 -10.93 -20.96
CA GLU A 631 -30.16 -11.33 -22.38
C GLU A 631 -29.36 -12.62 -22.64
N ARG A 632 -28.28 -12.84 -21.87
CA ARG A 632 -27.42 -14.02 -21.96
C ARG A 632 -27.84 -15.18 -21.06
N GLY A 633 -28.79 -14.93 -20.15
CA GLY A 633 -29.24 -15.92 -19.16
C GLY A 633 -28.11 -16.35 -18.20
N LEU A 634 -27.17 -15.45 -17.89
CA LEU A 634 -26.03 -15.73 -17.02
C LEU A 634 -26.49 -15.65 -15.54
N PRO A 635 -26.12 -16.63 -14.69
CA PRO A 635 -26.33 -16.54 -13.25
C PRO A 635 -25.59 -15.37 -12.62
N VAL A 636 -26.19 -14.71 -11.62
CA VAL A 636 -25.58 -13.53 -10.96
C VAL A 636 -25.68 -13.64 -9.44
N PHE A 637 -24.58 -13.35 -8.76
CA PHE A 637 -24.53 -13.16 -7.32
C PHE A 637 -24.14 -11.71 -6.99
N GLY A 638 -24.92 -11.01 -6.17
CA GLY A 638 -24.68 -9.62 -5.75
C GLY A 638 -24.27 -9.51 -4.29
N VAL A 639 -23.32 -8.62 -3.99
CA VAL A 639 -22.93 -8.28 -2.62
C VAL A 639 -23.07 -6.77 -2.42
N CYS A 640 -23.77 -6.35 -1.37
CA CYS A 640 -24.00 -4.96 -0.96
C CYS A 640 -24.59 -4.13 -2.13
N LEU A 641 -23.80 -3.33 -2.84
CA LEU A 641 -24.20 -2.60 -4.04
C LEU A 641 -24.80 -3.55 -5.10
N GLY A 642 -24.27 -4.76 -5.22
CA GLY A 642 -24.83 -5.78 -6.14
C GLY A 642 -26.25 -6.20 -5.79
N LEU A 643 -26.62 -6.30 -4.49
CA LEU A 643 -28.02 -6.50 -4.07
C LEU A 643 -28.86 -5.28 -4.43
N GLN A 644 -28.38 -4.10 -4.13
CA GLN A 644 -29.08 -2.84 -4.40
C GLN A 644 -29.37 -2.68 -5.90
N ALA A 645 -28.39 -3.01 -6.74
CA ALA A 645 -28.53 -3.00 -8.19
C ALA A 645 -29.63 -3.95 -8.68
N MET A 646 -29.69 -5.17 -8.12
CA MET A 646 -30.73 -6.15 -8.47
C MET A 646 -32.12 -5.69 -8.04
N VAL A 647 -32.25 -5.05 -6.87
CA VAL A 647 -33.52 -4.50 -6.39
C VAL A 647 -34.02 -3.40 -7.33
N GLU A 648 -33.18 -2.43 -7.70
CA GLU A 648 -33.56 -1.36 -8.62
C GLU A 648 -33.86 -1.87 -10.04
N HIS A 649 -33.04 -2.77 -10.57
CA HIS A 649 -33.26 -3.40 -11.89
C HIS A 649 -34.60 -4.14 -11.98
N ALA A 650 -35.03 -4.74 -10.88
CA ALA A 650 -36.33 -5.41 -10.79
C ALA A 650 -37.52 -4.43 -10.58
N GLY A 651 -37.29 -3.12 -10.64
CA GLY A 651 -38.29 -2.09 -10.43
C GLY A 651 -38.62 -1.78 -8.98
N GLY A 652 -37.81 -2.27 -8.05
CA GLY A 652 -37.84 -1.92 -6.63
C GLY A 652 -37.26 -0.54 -6.34
N SER A 653 -37.10 -0.21 -5.08
CA SER A 653 -36.54 1.08 -4.65
C SER A 653 -35.61 0.92 -3.44
N LEU A 654 -34.69 1.87 -3.27
CA LEU A 654 -33.79 1.92 -2.14
C LEU A 654 -34.15 3.07 -1.21
N GLY A 655 -33.85 2.91 0.08
CA GLY A 655 -33.92 3.94 1.10
C GLY A 655 -32.52 4.27 1.61
N LEU A 656 -32.39 5.41 2.29
CA LEU A 656 -31.18 5.83 2.98
C LEU A 656 -31.35 5.55 4.48
N LEU A 657 -30.37 4.95 5.13
CA LEU A 657 -30.35 4.78 6.58
C LEU A 657 -30.19 6.15 7.27
N GLU A 658 -30.91 6.40 8.34
CA GLU A 658 -30.75 7.59 9.15
C GLU A 658 -29.34 7.69 9.74
N THR A 659 -28.77 6.57 10.13
CA THR A 659 -27.38 6.43 10.56
C THR A 659 -26.69 5.35 9.74
N PRO A 660 -25.67 5.69 8.93
CA PRO A 660 -24.89 4.72 8.17
C PRO A 660 -24.24 3.65 9.06
N VAL A 661 -24.09 2.46 8.50
CA VAL A 661 -23.42 1.35 9.20
C VAL A 661 -22.19 0.95 8.40
N HIS A 662 -21.00 1.37 8.86
CA HIS A 662 -19.72 1.06 8.22
C HIS A 662 -18.79 0.36 9.24
N GLY A 663 -18.25 -0.83 8.87
CA GLY A 663 -17.34 -1.59 9.71
C GLY A 663 -17.94 -2.11 11.02
N LYS A 664 -19.27 -2.25 11.10
CA LYS A 664 -19.96 -2.67 12.33
C LYS A 664 -20.63 -4.05 12.15
N PRO A 665 -20.64 -4.89 13.19
CA PRO A 665 -21.38 -6.16 13.16
C PRO A 665 -22.89 -5.92 13.18
N GLY A 666 -23.63 -6.71 12.42
CA GLY A 666 -25.09 -6.76 12.44
C GLY A 666 -25.61 -8.17 12.70
N GLN A 667 -26.71 -8.31 13.46
CA GLN A 667 -27.40 -9.57 13.63
C GLN A 667 -28.32 -9.79 12.42
N ILE A 668 -28.13 -10.91 11.73
CA ILE A 668 -28.87 -11.31 10.54
C ILE A 668 -29.83 -12.41 10.94
N GLN A 669 -31.14 -12.22 10.67
CA GLN A 669 -32.18 -13.20 10.89
C GLN A 669 -32.52 -13.89 9.55
N VAL A 670 -32.30 -15.21 9.49
CA VAL A 670 -32.57 -16.02 8.31
C VAL A 670 -34.09 -16.38 8.30
N LEU A 671 -34.78 -16.01 7.21
CA LEU A 671 -36.17 -16.29 7.02
C LEU A 671 -36.41 -17.57 6.21
N GLY A 672 -35.45 -17.96 5.36
CA GLY A 672 -35.53 -19.13 4.49
C GLY A 672 -34.50 -19.09 3.37
N GLY A 673 -34.79 -19.79 2.27
CA GLY A 673 -33.98 -19.81 1.06
C GLY A 673 -32.83 -20.82 1.06
N GLU A 674 -32.13 -20.91 -0.08
CA GLU A 674 -31.03 -21.85 -0.28
C GLU A 674 -29.66 -21.17 -0.16
N LEU A 675 -29.62 -19.85 -0.37
CA LEU A 675 -28.39 -19.06 -0.29
C LEU A 675 -27.74 -19.14 1.09
N LEU A 676 -28.54 -19.10 2.15
CA LEU A 676 -28.09 -19.11 3.54
C LEU A 676 -28.22 -20.51 4.19
N ALA A 677 -28.41 -21.55 3.39
CA ALA A 677 -28.56 -22.92 3.89
C ALA A 677 -27.33 -23.36 4.70
N GLY A 678 -27.59 -23.96 5.87
CA GLY A 678 -26.54 -24.43 6.79
C GLY A 678 -25.98 -23.37 7.74
N LEU A 679 -26.40 -22.11 7.64
CA LEU A 679 -26.15 -21.09 8.65
C LEU A 679 -27.16 -21.18 9.80
N PRO A 680 -26.82 -20.70 11.02
CA PRO A 680 -27.76 -20.55 12.10
C PRO A 680 -28.96 -19.63 11.73
N ALA A 681 -30.13 -19.80 12.39
CA ALA A 681 -31.29 -18.93 12.19
C ALA A 681 -30.99 -17.44 12.47
N GLU A 682 -30.00 -17.21 13.35
CA GLU A 682 -29.41 -15.89 13.60
C GLU A 682 -27.89 -16.00 13.59
N PHE A 683 -27.21 -15.08 12.88
CA PHE A 683 -25.76 -15.02 12.84
C PHE A 683 -25.29 -13.58 12.72
N THR A 684 -24.00 -13.33 13.06
CA THR A 684 -23.39 -12.01 12.95
C THR A 684 -22.65 -11.89 11.63
N ALA A 685 -22.85 -10.75 10.92
CA ALA A 685 -22.10 -10.41 9.72
C ALA A 685 -21.76 -8.91 9.68
N ALA A 686 -20.73 -8.56 8.88
CA ALA A 686 -20.30 -7.19 8.69
C ALA A 686 -21.28 -6.38 7.83
N ARG A 687 -21.51 -5.14 8.20
CA ARG A 687 -22.29 -4.18 7.42
C ARG A 687 -21.42 -2.98 7.04
N TYR A 688 -21.50 -2.57 5.76
CA TYR A 688 -20.80 -1.42 5.17
C TYR A 688 -21.75 -0.73 4.17
N HIS A 689 -22.86 -0.15 4.64
CA HIS A 689 -23.82 0.48 3.75
C HIS A 689 -24.58 1.64 4.37
N SER A 690 -24.95 2.61 3.52
CA SER A 690 -25.90 3.69 3.80
C SER A 690 -27.24 3.43 3.10
N LEU A 691 -27.19 2.93 1.85
CA LEU A 691 -28.38 2.53 1.10
C LEU A 691 -28.88 1.15 1.55
N HIS A 692 -30.19 0.94 1.49
CA HIS A 692 -30.83 -0.32 1.87
C HIS A 692 -32.17 -0.50 1.18
N ALA A 693 -32.69 -1.73 1.17
CA ALA A 693 -34.08 -2.03 0.87
C ALA A 693 -34.80 -2.54 2.11
N ARG A 694 -36.11 -2.30 2.18
CA ARG A 694 -37.05 -2.98 3.07
C ARG A 694 -37.85 -4.02 2.29
N PRO A 695 -38.47 -5.02 2.94
CA PRO A 695 -39.21 -6.08 2.24
C PRO A 695 -40.24 -5.55 1.24
N GLU A 696 -40.96 -4.48 1.58
CA GLU A 696 -41.97 -3.85 0.71
C GLU A 696 -41.40 -3.13 -0.51
N GLN A 697 -40.09 -2.85 -0.51
CA GLN A 697 -39.36 -2.20 -1.62
C GLN A 697 -38.78 -3.23 -2.61
N VAL A 698 -38.72 -4.51 -2.23
CA VAL A 698 -38.21 -5.59 -3.08
C VAL A 698 -39.36 -6.07 -3.98
N THR A 699 -39.15 -6.07 -5.28
CA THR A 699 -40.13 -6.39 -6.32
C THR A 699 -39.56 -7.38 -7.34
N GLY A 700 -40.27 -7.60 -8.43
CA GLY A 700 -39.80 -8.36 -9.59
C GLY A 700 -39.61 -9.85 -9.35
N GLY A 701 -40.25 -10.44 -8.33
CA GLY A 701 -40.23 -11.88 -8.06
C GLY A 701 -39.10 -12.36 -7.16
N PHE A 702 -38.33 -11.46 -6.59
CA PHE A 702 -37.36 -11.81 -5.56
C PHE A 702 -38.05 -12.19 -4.25
N GLU A 703 -37.56 -13.27 -3.63
CA GLU A 703 -37.90 -13.65 -2.26
C GLU A 703 -36.90 -13.03 -1.29
N VAL A 704 -37.39 -12.40 -0.21
CA VAL A 704 -36.51 -11.89 0.88
C VAL A 704 -36.24 -13.05 1.83
N THR A 705 -34.99 -13.47 1.90
CA THR A 705 -34.57 -14.66 2.67
C THR A 705 -33.83 -14.35 3.95
N ALA A 706 -33.44 -13.07 4.18
CA ALA A 706 -32.91 -12.60 5.46
C ALA A 706 -33.20 -11.12 5.69
N VAL A 707 -33.29 -10.74 6.97
CA VAL A 707 -33.45 -9.34 7.42
C VAL A 707 -32.65 -9.10 8.70
N THR A 708 -32.49 -7.82 9.05
CA THR A 708 -32.06 -7.40 10.40
C THR A 708 -33.26 -7.15 11.32
N GLY A 709 -33.05 -7.05 12.62
CA GLY A 709 -34.10 -6.75 13.58
C GLY A 709 -34.82 -5.41 13.36
N ASP A 710 -34.20 -4.45 12.68
CA ASP A 710 -34.76 -3.18 12.23
C ASP A 710 -35.45 -3.25 10.85
N GLY A 711 -35.56 -4.45 10.28
CA GLY A 711 -36.29 -4.72 9.06
C GLY A 711 -35.55 -4.36 7.75
N VAL A 712 -34.25 -4.22 7.79
CA VAL A 712 -33.42 -4.05 6.57
C VAL A 712 -33.21 -5.40 5.90
N VAL A 713 -33.44 -5.48 4.60
CA VAL A 713 -33.22 -6.70 3.80
C VAL A 713 -31.74 -7.04 3.75
N MET A 714 -31.40 -8.28 4.10
CA MET A 714 -30.04 -8.79 4.15
C MET A 714 -29.73 -9.86 3.11
N ALA A 715 -30.75 -10.52 2.56
CA ALA A 715 -30.58 -11.45 1.44
C ALA A 715 -31.85 -11.53 0.61
N ILE A 716 -31.69 -11.72 -0.71
CA ILE A 716 -32.72 -11.93 -1.68
C ILE A 716 -32.34 -13.06 -2.63
N GLU A 717 -33.37 -13.82 -3.11
CA GLU A 717 -33.19 -14.93 -4.03
C GLU A 717 -34.25 -14.93 -5.13
N ASP A 718 -33.84 -15.27 -6.36
CA ASP A 718 -34.72 -15.74 -7.45
C ASP A 718 -34.00 -16.89 -8.16
N PRO A 719 -34.13 -18.11 -7.64
CA PRO A 719 -33.50 -19.29 -8.20
C PRO A 719 -33.93 -19.60 -9.65
N ALA A 720 -35.15 -19.21 -10.02
CA ALA A 720 -35.69 -19.46 -11.37
C ALA A 720 -34.90 -18.66 -12.44
N ARG A 721 -34.41 -17.47 -12.09
CA ARG A 721 -33.55 -16.64 -12.96
C ARG A 721 -32.05 -16.79 -12.66
N GLY A 722 -31.69 -17.59 -11.65
CA GLY A 722 -30.30 -17.70 -11.20
C GLY A 722 -29.79 -16.42 -10.58
N ARG A 723 -30.56 -15.80 -9.70
CA ARG A 723 -30.23 -14.52 -9.03
C ARG A 723 -30.19 -14.69 -7.52
N TRP A 724 -29.08 -14.32 -6.92
CA TRP A 724 -28.86 -14.37 -5.46
C TRP A 724 -28.13 -13.13 -5.02
N ALA A 725 -28.46 -12.57 -3.88
CA ALA A 725 -27.68 -11.44 -3.37
C ALA A 725 -27.76 -11.30 -1.85
N VAL A 726 -26.71 -10.70 -1.27
CA VAL A 726 -26.62 -10.34 0.15
C VAL A 726 -26.28 -8.87 0.32
N GLN A 727 -26.83 -8.20 1.35
CA GLN A 727 -26.49 -6.81 1.70
C GLN A 727 -25.25 -6.73 2.59
N PHE A 728 -25.00 -7.73 3.42
CA PHE A 728 -23.83 -7.81 4.28
C PHE A 728 -22.57 -8.25 3.48
N HIS A 729 -21.40 -8.08 4.09
CA HIS A 729 -20.11 -8.42 3.50
C HIS A 729 -19.64 -9.81 4.00
N PRO A 730 -19.81 -10.88 3.21
CA PRO A 730 -19.38 -12.22 3.61
C PRO A 730 -17.86 -12.36 3.73
N GLU A 731 -17.09 -11.52 3.06
CA GLU A 731 -15.63 -11.53 2.99
C GLU A 731 -14.95 -10.80 4.18
N SER A 732 -15.69 -9.96 4.91
CA SER A 732 -15.17 -9.21 6.05
C SER A 732 -14.73 -10.11 7.20
N ILE A 733 -13.71 -9.64 7.96
CA ILE A 733 -13.23 -10.35 9.16
C ILE A 733 -14.34 -10.53 10.21
N LEU A 734 -15.31 -9.61 10.28
CA LEU A 734 -16.48 -9.71 11.18
C LEU A 734 -17.47 -10.81 10.77
N SER A 735 -17.43 -11.26 9.51
CA SER A 735 -18.26 -12.37 8.98
C SER A 735 -17.56 -13.73 9.03
N THR A 736 -16.34 -13.81 9.63
CA THR A 736 -15.58 -15.07 9.70
C THR A 736 -16.04 -16.02 10.81
N THR A 737 -16.79 -15.54 11.79
CA THR A 737 -17.34 -16.37 12.88
C THR A 737 -18.18 -17.51 12.31
N GLY A 738 -17.88 -18.74 12.72
CA GLY A 738 -18.54 -19.94 12.18
C GLY A 738 -18.31 -20.16 10.67
N ARG A 739 -17.36 -19.43 10.04
CA ARG A 739 -17.10 -19.45 8.60
C ARG A 739 -18.32 -19.09 7.75
N ALA A 740 -19.19 -18.21 8.25
CA ALA A 740 -20.44 -17.84 7.59
C ALA A 740 -20.21 -17.35 6.15
N GLY A 741 -19.21 -16.49 5.92
CA GLY A 741 -18.88 -16.01 4.59
C GLY A 741 -18.51 -17.12 3.60
N HIS A 742 -17.66 -18.07 3.99
CA HIS A 742 -17.29 -19.22 3.14
C HIS A 742 -18.53 -20.13 2.87
N GLN A 743 -19.44 -20.27 3.86
CA GLN A 743 -20.66 -21.05 3.67
C GLN A 743 -21.55 -20.41 2.62
N VAL A 744 -21.75 -19.09 2.66
CA VAL A 744 -22.53 -18.34 1.65
C VAL A 744 -21.93 -18.54 0.26
N ILE A 745 -20.63 -18.29 0.09
CA ILE A 745 -19.96 -18.45 -1.21
C ILE A 745 -20.02 -19.91 -1.70
N GLY A 746 -19.86 -20.88 -0.79
CA GLY A 746 -20.04 -22.30 -1.10
C GLY A 746 -21.44 -22.65 -1.58
N ASN A 747 -22.48 -22.04 -0.99
CA ASN A 747 -23.87 -22.19 -1.42
C ASN A 747 -24.07 -21.60 -2.81
N VAL A 748 -23.60 -20.38 -3.07
CA VAL A 748 -23.66 -19.73 -4.40
C VAL A 748 -23.05 -20.63 -5.48
N LEU A 749 -21.87 -21.19 -5.24
CA LEU A 749 -21.21 -22.08 -6.22
C LEU A 749 -22.01 -23.38 -6.47
N ARG A 750 -22.66 -23.95 -5.45
CA ARG A 750 -23.57 -25.10 -5.62
C ARG A 750 -24.80 -24.73 -6.43
N LEU A 751 -25.47 -23.63 -6.04
CA LEU A 751 -26.68 -23.13 -6.72
C LEU A 751 -26.38 -22.78 -8.19
N CYS A 752 -25.24 -22.17 -8.48
CA CYS A 752 -24.80 -21.92 -9.84
C CYS A 752 -24.60 -23.23 -10.64
N ARG A 753 -24.06 -24.27 -10.01
CA ARG A 753 -23.84 -25.57 -10.65
C ARG A 753 -25.17 -26.29 -10.96
N ASP A 754 -26.15 -26.14 -10.10
CA ASP A 754 -27.47 -26.79 -10.20
C ASP A 754 -28.46 -25.98 -11.05
N ALA A 755 -28.15 -24.70 -11.33
CA ALA A 755 -28.97 -23.85 -12.20
C ALA A 755 -29.09 -24.43 -13.62
N PRO A 756 -30.25 -24.36 -14.26
CA PRO A 756 -30.48 -24.91 -15.60
C PRO A 756 -29.69 -24.11 -16.66
N SER A 757 -28.46 -24.54 -16.96
CA SER A 757 -27.65 -23.93 -18.00
C SER A 757 -28.15 -24.26 -19.38
N ARG A 758 -28.44 -23.23 -20.20
CA ARG A 758 -28.91 -23.40 -21.57
C ARG A 758 -27.91 -24.03 -22.54
N ASP A 759 -26.60 -24.13 -22.22
CA ASP A 759 -25.63 -24.70 -23.17
C ASP A 759 -24.30 -25.22 -22.58
N ARG A 760 -24.36 -26.11 -21.57
CA ARG A 760 -23.13 -26.84 -21.14
C ARG A 760 -22.68 -27.89 -22.19
N ARG A 761 -23.53 -28.33 -23.10
CA ARG A 761 -23.22 -29.40 -24.07
C ARG A 761 -22.33 -28.96 -25.23
N SER A 762 -22.19 -27.67 -25.51
CA SER A 762 -21.31 -27.15 -26.54
C SER A 762 -19.86 -26.96 -26.09
N ARG A 763 -19.58 -26.87 -24.78
CA ARG A 763 -18.24 -26.59 -24.21
C ARG A 763 -17.32 -27.81 -24.09
N GLU A 764 -17.85 -29.04 -24.05
CA GLU A 764 -17.02 -30.25 -23.98
C GLU A 764 -16.14 -30.49 -25.25
N ARG A 765 -16.22 -29.62 -26.26
CA ARG A 765 -15.49 -29.74 -27.53
C ARG A 765 -14.37 -28.71 -27.76
N ARG A 766 -13.98 -27.88 -26.79
CA ARG A 766 -12.81 -27.00 -26.96
C ARG A 766 -11.60 -27.58 -26.23
N PRO A 767 -10.49 -27.88 -26.94
CA PRO A 767 -9.24 -28.27 -26.28
C PRO A 767 -8.70 -27.10 -25.46
N ALA A 768 -8.19 -27.38 -24.25
CA ALA A 768 -7.51 -26.43 -23.39
C ALA A 768 -6.38 -25.75 -24.19
N ALA A 769 -6.45 -24.44 -24.33
CA ALA A 769 -5.33 -23.66 -24.86
C ALA A 769 -4.21 -23.69 -23.83
N ALA A 770 -3.12 -24.37 -24.19
CA ALA A 770 -1.90 -24.38 -23.42
C ALA A 770 -1.19 -23.02 -23.55
N GLY A 771 -0.78 -22.42 -22.40
CA GLY A 771 0.09 -21.26 -22.42
C GLY A 771 0.18 -20.58 -21.06
#